data_313f8e992577055db297f0ebb19d2f6c
#
_entry.id   313f8e992577055db297f0ebb19d2f6c
#
_cell.length_a   1.000
_cell.length_b   1.000
_cell.length_c   1.000
_cell.angle_alpha   90.00
_cell.angle_beta   90.00
_cell.angle_gamma   90.00
#
_symmetry.space_group_name_H-M   'P 1'
#
loop_
_entity.id
_entity.type
_entity.pdbx_description
1 polymer ?
#
loop_
_entity_poly.entity_id
_entity_poly.type
_entity_poly.pdbx_seq_one_letter_code
_entity_poly.pdbx_strand_id
1 'polypeptide(L)'
;MRVVRLLRLRAALTLLGEVPRRPASRGVPGSRRTQKGSGTRWEEEKREDRVKWRQLEHKGPYFAPPYEPLPNGVCFFYDGKPMRLSVKAEEVATFYGRMLDHEYTTKEVFRKNFFNDWRKEMTAEEREVIKSLDKCDFTEIHRYFVDKAAARRVLTREEKQKLKEEAEKLQQEFGYCILDGHREKIGNFKTEPPGLFRGRGDHPKMGMLKRRVMPEDVVINCSRDSKIPKPPAGHQWKEVRSDNTVMWLAAWTESIQNSIKYVMLNPCSKLKGEKAWQKFETARRLRGFVDEIRSQYRADWKSQEMKTRQRAVALYFIDKLALRAGNEKEDGEAADTVGCCSLRVEHVQLHPEADGCQHVVEFDFPGKDSIRYYNRVPVEKPVYKNLQLFMKNKDPQDDLFDRLTTTSLNKHLHELMDGLTAKVFRTYNASVTLQEQLRALTRAEDSIAAKILSYNRANRAVAILCNHQRATSSTFEKSMQNLQTKIQVKKEQVAEARAELRKARAEHKAQGDGKSGSVLEKKRRLLEKLQEQLAWLSVQATDKEENKQVALSTSKLNYLDPRISIAWYVCLGSQFPPVASGGPGFSRGLCSVPALLLSPVSSGVSAGPPCDRDPDAASCVISSPCPERWDGQGEVGVLTVAWDSASSAGPVELSLPTGSGRWLGALLSGHLGHSRLSLTPR
;
A
#
# COMPACT_ATOMS: atom_id res chain seq x y z
N MET A 1 50.14 -1.91 -4.75
CA MET A 1 49.95 -3.03 -5.69
C MET A 1 48.47 -3.38 -5.98
N ARG A 2 47.48 -2.89 -5.25
CA ARG A 2 46.05 -3.13 -5.55
C ARG A 2 45.45 -2.24 -6.65
N VAL A 3 45.97 -1.02 -6.83
CA VAL A 3 45.49 -0.06 -7.84
C VAL A 3 45.86 -0.47 -9.27
N VAL A 4 47.02 -1.12 -9.45
CA VAL A 4 47.51 -1.59 -10.77
C VAL A 4 46.70 -2.81 -11.28
N ARG A 5 46.07 -3.58 -10.39
CA ARG A 5 45.20 -4.72 -10.77
C ARG A 5 43.83 -4.29 -11.27
N LEU A 6 43.27 -3.19 -10.75
CA LEU A 6 42.01 -2.60 -11.19
C LEU A 6 42.10 -1.92 -12.57
N LEU A 7 43.25 -1.33 -12.90
CA LEU A 7 43.47 -0.71 -14.22
C LEU A 7 43.67 -1.75 -15.33
N ARG A 8 44.19 -2.94 -15.02
CA ARG A 8 44.31 -4.04 -15.98
C ARG A 8 42.96 -4.75 -16.27
N LEU A 9 42.06 -4.76 -15.34
CA LEU A 9 40.68 -5.30 -15.58
C LEU A 9 39.81 -4.34 -16.42
N ARG A 10 40.03 -3.04 -16.33
CA ARG A 10 39.35 -2.05 -17.18
C ARG A 10 39.84 -2.09 -18.64
N ALA A 11 41.10 -2.36 -18.88
CA ALA A 11 41.69 -2.45 -20.24
C ALA A 11 41.29 -3.74 -20.97
N ALA A 12 40.95 -4.83 -20.24
CA ALA A 12 40.50 -6.09 -20.84
C ALA A 12 39.01 -6.08 -21.31
N LEU A 13 38.21 -5.19 -20.76
CA LEU A 13 36.78 -5.04 -21.13
C LEU A 13 36.54 -4.12 -22.35
N THR A 14 37.57 -3.39 -22.80
CA THR A 14 37.48 -2.47 -23.95
C THR A 14 37.95 -3.12 -25.27
N LEU A 15 38.45 -4.36 -25.25
CA LEU A 15 39.03 -5.06 -26.43
C LEU A 15 38.18 -6.20 -27.00
N LEU A 16 36.92 -6.37 -26.56
CA LEU A 16 35.97 -7.29 -27.19
C LEU A 16 34.96 -6.51 -28.05
N GLY A 17 35.52 -5.97 -29.14
CA GLY A 17 34.75 -5.41 -30.24
C GLY A 17 34.17 -6.53 -31.13
N GLU A 18 32.99 -6.27 -31.60
CA GLU A 18 32.30 -6.72 -32.81
C GLU A 18 32.65 -8.10 -33.40
N VAL A 19 31.65 -9.00 -33.35
CA VAL A 19 31.62 -10.24 -34.13
C VAL A 19 30.64 -10.06 -35.30
N PRO A 20 31.07 -10.37 -36.57
CA PRO A 20 30.27 -10.13 -37.75
C PRO A 20 29.16 -11.18 -37.95
N ARG A 21 28.02 -10.73 -38.44
CA ARG A 21 26.88 -11.56 -38.86
C ARG A 21 27.21 -12.43 -40.05
N ARG A 22 26.90 -13.73 -39.99
CA ARG A 22 26.87 -14.66 -41.15
C ARG A 22 25.43 -14.87 -41.61
N PRO A 23 25.21 -15.15 -42.93
CA PRO A 23 23.90 -15.19 -43.53
C PRO A 23 23.20 -16.55 -43.38
N ALA A 24 21.86 -16.51 -43.47
CA ALA A 24 20.95 -17.63 -43.34
C ALA A 24 21.08 -18.67 -44.43
N SER A 25 21.08 -19.96 -44.07
CA SER A 25 20.83 -21.09 -44.97
C SER A 25 19.47 -21.72 -44.68
N ARG A 26 18.69 -21.93 -45.77
CA ARG A 26 17.39 -22.63 -45.77
C ARG A 26 17.58 -24.10 -45.46
N GLY A 27 16.74 -24.69 -44.62
CA GLY A 27 16.65 -26.11 -44.34
C GLY A 27 15.21 -26.56 -44.02
N VAL A 28 14.75 -27.58 -44.64
CA VAL A 28 13.43 -28.22 -44.80
C VAL A 28 12.88 -28.83 -43.49
N PRO A 29 11.56 -28.97 -43.26
CA PRO A 29 10.95 -29.30 -41.98
C PRO A 29 10.92 -30.81 -41.71
N GLY A 30 11.43 -31.16 -40.52
CA GLY A 30 11.30 -32.51 -39.95
C GLY A 30 10.45 -32.47 -38.69
N SER A 31 9.31 -33.13 -38.69
CA SER A 31 8.42 -33.27 -37.54
C SER A 31 9.07 -34.05 -36.40
N ARG A 32 9.29 -33.41 -35.27
CA ARG A 32 9.49 -34.10 -33.99
C ARG A 32 8.52 -33.52 -32.94
N ARG A 33 7.59 -34.36 -32.56
CA ARG A 33 6.71 -34.19 -31.41
C ARG A 33 7.60 -34.19 -30.16
N THR A 34 7.88 -33.01 -29.60
CA THR A 34 8.51 -32.87 -28.29
C THR A 34 7.41 -32.66 -27.25
N GLN A 35 7.38 -33.54 -26.25
CA GLN A 35 6.59 -33.37 -25.02
C GLN A 35 6.92 -32.03 -24.42
N LYS A 36 5.90 -31.18 -24.24
CA LYS A 36 6.00 -29.93 -23.47
C LYS A 36 6.26 -30.27 -22.00
N GLY A 37 7.46 -30.04 -21.54
CA GLY A 37 7.75 -29.99 -20.12
C GLY A 37 6.94 -28.87 -19.48
N SER A 38 6.48 -29.10 -18.26
CA SER A 38 5.79 -28.10 -17.40
C SER A 38 6.76 -27.00 -17.00
N GLY A 39 7.04 -26.07 -17.89
CA GLY A 39 7.75 -24.82 -17.58
C GLY A 39 6.92 -23.96 -16.64
N THR A 40 7.58 -23.23 -15.77
CA THR A 40 6.93 -22.30 -14.85
C THR A 40 6.25 -21.19 -15.65
N ARG A 41 5.00 -20.86 -15.31
CA ARG A 41 4.06 -19.96 -16.02
C ARG A 41 4.62 -18.59 -16.46
N TRP A 42 5.74 -18.17 -15.96
CA TRP A 42 6.35 -16.85 -16.21
C TRP A 42 7.53 -16.87 -17.19
N GLU A 43 7.95 -18.06 -17.64
CA GLU A 43 8.87 -18.25 -18.75
C GLU A 43 8.17 -18.21 -20.11
N GLU A 44 6.81 -18.14 -20.10
CA GLU A 44 6.03 -17.98 -21.32
C GLU A 44 6.23 -16.59 -21.93
N GLU A 45 6.69 -16.56 -23.15
CA GLU A 45 6.88 -15.51 -24.14
C GLU A 45 6.60 -14.06 -23.71
N LYS A 46 7.55 -13.16 -23.96
CA LYS A 46 7.33 -11.70 -23.94
C LYS A 46 6.12 -11.40 -24.82
N ARG A 47 5.02 -10.97 -24.18
CA ARG A 47 3.80 -10.56 -24.87
C ARG A 47 4.09 -9.33 -25.74
N GLU A 48 3.47 -9.28 -26.91
CA GLU A 48 3.42 -8.05 -27.71
C GLU A 48 3.01 -6.87 -26.82
N ASP A 49 3.64 -5.73 -26.97
CA ASP A 49 3.69 -4.63 -26.00
C ASP A 49 2.35 -4.09 -25.47
N ARG A 50 1.21 -4.48 -26.04
CA ARG A 50 -0.12 -4.00 -25.65
C ARG A 50 -1.07 -5.06 -25.10
N VAL A 51 -0.92 -6.33 -25.46
CA VAL A 51 -1.83 -7.41 -25.05
C VAL A 51 -1.61 -7.82 -23.59
N LYS A 52 -2.67 -7.73 -22.78
CA LYS A 52 -2.64 -8.06 -21.35
C LYS A 52 -3.06 -9.50 -21.06
N TRP A 53 -3.96 -10.04 -21.85
CA TRP A 53 -4.51 -11.39 -21.69
C TRP A 53 -4.99 -11.94 -23.06
N ARG A 54 -5.02 -13.27 -23.18
CA ARG A 54 -5.58 -13.97 -24.35
C ARG A 54 -6.99 -14.51 -24.06
N GLN A 55 -7.21 -14.99 -22.82
CA GLN A 55 -8.50 -15.47 -22.33
C GLN A 55 -8.89 -14.75 -21.06
N LEU A 56 -10.11 -14.22 -21.02
CA LEU A 56 -10.72 -13.62 -19.84
C LEU A 56 -12.18 -14.07 -19.74
N GLU A 57 -12.51 -14.81 -18.68
CA GLU A 57 -13.88 -15.25 -18.37
C GLU A 57 -14.20 -14.94 -16.92
N HIS A 58 -15.40 -14.41 -16.65
CA HIS A 58 -15.90 -14.11 -15.31
C HIS A 58 -17.43 -14.10 -15.27
N LYS A 59 -18.02 -13.99 -14.06
CA LYS A 59 -19.47 -13.99 -13.84
C LYS A 59 -20.12 -12.60 -13.92
N GLY A 60 -19.34 -11.54 -14.15
CA GLY A 60 -19.81 -10.16 -14.04
C GLY A 60 -19.74 -9.63 -12.61
N PRO A 61 -20.18 -8.37 -12.39
CA PRO A 61 -20.26 -7.78 -11.04
C PRO A 61 -21.49 -8.28 -10.28
N TYR A 62 -21.39 -8.28 -8.95
CA TYR A 62 -22.51 -8.53 -8.06
C TYR A 62 -23.18 -7.20 -7.70
N PHE A 63 -24.47 -7.07 -7.94
CA PHE A 63 -25.24 -5.85 -7.70
C PHE A 63 -25.73 -5.74 -6.26
N ALA A 64 -25.97 -4.50 -5.81
CA ALA A 64 -26.63 -4.25 -4.54
C ALA A 64 -28.06 -4.81 -4.59
N PRO A 65 -28.54 -5.49 -3.51
CA PRO A 65 -29.89 -6.01 -3.47
C PRO A 65 -30.93 -4.89 -3.61
N PRO A 66 -32.16 -5.20 -4.09
CA PRO A 66 -33.22 -4.22 -4.15
C PRO A 66 -33.53 -3.64 -2.75
N TYR A 67 -34.18 -2.48 -2.73
CA TYR A 67 -34.58 -1.85 -1.48
C TYR A 67 -35.71 -2.63 -0.84
N GLU A 68 -35.64 -2.86 0.47
CA GLU A 68 -36.70 -3.42 1.30
C GLU A 68 -37.34 -2.27 2.08
N PRO A 69 -38.67 -2.02 1.92
CA PRO A 69 -39.36 -0.97 2.64
C PRO A 69 -39.22 -1.09 4.16
N LEU A 70 -39.36 0.03 4.86
CA LEU A 70 -39.33 0.07 6.30
C LEU A 70 -40.59 -0.67 6.89
N PRO A 71 -40.44 -1.29 8.08
CA PRO A 71 -41.57 -1.85 8.79
C PRO A 71 -42.67 -0.80 9.08
N ASN A 72 -43.94 -1.19 9.09
CA ASN A 72 -45.06 -0.27 9.29
C ASN A 72 -45.02 0.56 10.59
N GLY A 73 -44.21 0.14 11.58
CA GLY A 73 -44.02 0.87 12.84
C GLY A 73 -42.92 1.92 12.84
N VAL A 74 -42.26 2.16 11.68
CA VAL A 74 -41.20 3.16 11.55
C VAL A 74 -41.68 4.26 10.63
N CYS A 75 -41.96 5.45 11.19
CA CYS A 75 -42.53 6.56 10.47
C CYS A 75 -41.50 7.66 10.16
N PHE A 76 -41.70 8.33 9.04
CA PHE A 76 -41.13 9.63 8.74
C PHE A 76 -42.10 10.71 9.14
N PHE A 77 -41.66 11.83 9.73
CA PHE A 77 -42.54 12.91 10.13
C PHE A 77 -42.17 14.19 9.37
N TYR A 78 -43.19 14.91 8.96
CA TYR A 78 -43.07 16.26 8.42
C TYR A 78 -43.94 17.24 9.20
N ASP A 79 -43.34 18.29 9.74
CA ASP A 79 -44.00 19.30 10.59
C ASP A 79 -44.76 18.62 11.76
N GLY A 80 -44.16 17.60 12.38
CA GLY A 80 -44.73 16.82 13.48
C GLY A 80 -45.82 15.81 13.11
N LYS A 81 -46.19 15.69 11.82
CA LYS A 81 -47.21 14.75 11.34
C LYS A 81 -46.58 13.54 10.67
N PRO A 82 -46.99 12.30 10.97
CA PRO A 82 -46.49 11.13 10.30
C PRO A 82 -46.93 11.12 8.82
N MET A 83 -45.97 10.81 7.96
CA MET A 83 -46.16 10.78 6.51
C MET A 83 -45.55 9.50 5.93
N ARG A 84 -46.29 8.81 5.07
CA ARG A 84 -45.77 7.70 4.28
C ARG A 84 -45.13 8.23 3.01
N LEU A 85 -43.91 7.78 2.78
CA LEU A 85 -43.16 8.13 1.58
C LEU A 85 -43.35 7.03 0.52
N SER A 86 -43.27 7.41 -0.73
CA SER A 86 -43.11 6.46 -1.85
C SER A 86 -41.82 5.65 -1.69
N VAL A 87 -41.76 4.43 -2.22
CA VAL A 87 -40.65 3.50 -2.06
C VAL A 87 -39.29 4.14 -2.44
N LYS A 88 -39.27 4.96 -3.50
CA LYS A 88 -38.06 5.68 -3.92
C LYS A 88 -37.69 6.79 -2.95
N ALA A 89 -38.65 7.60 -2.53
CA ALA A 89 -38.41 8.68 -1.57
C ALA A 89 -38.00 8.12 -0.20
N GLU A 90 -38.61 6.99 0.24
CA GLU A 90 -38.27 6.31 1.49
C GLU A 90 -36.84 5.74 1.45
N GLU A 91 -36.44 5.06 0.36
CA GLU A 91 -35.07 4.56 0.23
C GLU A 91 -34.04 5.70 0.46
N VAL A 92 -34.23 6.84 -0.20
CA VAL A 92 -33.33 8.00 -0.09
C VAL A 92 -33.38 8.62 1.31
N ALA A 93 -34.58 8.72 1.91
CA ALA A 93 -34.74 9.17 3.30
C ALA A 93 -33.95 8.29 4.29
N THR A 94 -33.92 6.95 4.07
CA THR A 94 -33.13 6.05 4.92
C THR A 94 -31.63 6.33 4.84
N PHE A 95 -31.10 6.82 3.71
CA PHE A 95 -29.68 7.15 3.61
C PHE A 95 -29.31 8.33 4.51
N TYR A 96 -30.19 9.34 4.58
CA TYR A 96 -29.99 10.49 5.46
C TYR A 96 -30.23 10.11 6.93
N GLY A 97 -31.33 9.40 7.22
CA GLY A 97 -31.66 8.94 8.57
C GLY A 97 -30.55 8.11 9.22
N ARG A 98 -29.84 7.28 8.47
CA ARG A 98 -28.67 6.52 8.97
C ARG A 98 -27.48 7.40 9.36
N MET A 99 -27.48 8.66 9.01
CA MET A 99 -26.37 9.59 9.20
C MET A 99 -26.68 10.77 10.12
N LEU A 100 -27.84 10.76 10.81
CA LEU A 100 -28.27 11.88 11.64
C LEU A 100 -27.26 12.28 12.73
N ASP A 101 -26.52 11.32 13.29
CA ASP A 101 -25.48 11.50 14.29
C ASP A 101 -24.10 11.82 13.69
N HIS A 102 -23.99 11.97 12.37
CA HIS A 102 -22.73 12.16 11.69
C HIS A 102 -22.48 13.63 11.35
N GLU A 103 -21.26 14.12 11.53
CA GLU A 103 -20.84 15.51 11.23
C GLU A 103 -21.25 16.03 9.84
N TYR A 104 -21.45 15.17 8.84
CA TYR A 104 -21.89 15.60 7.51
C TYR A 104 -23.28 16.25 7.53
N THR A 105 -24.18 15.80 8.38
CA THR A 105 -25.55 16.35 8.46
C THR A 105 -25.60 17.76 9.08
N THR A 106 -24.53 18.21 9.71
CA THR A 106 -24.40 19.61 10.18
C THR A 106 -23.91 20.55 9.08
N LYS A 107 -23.34 20.03 7.98
CA LYS A 107 -22.83 20.84 6.87
C LYS A 107 -23.94 21.30 5.94
N GLU A 108 -24.05 22.62 5.73
CA GLU A 108 -25.09 23.21 4.90
C GLU A 108 -25.08 22.66 3.46
N VAL A 109 -23.88 22.55 2.85
CA VAL A 109 -23.73 21.98 1.50
C VAL A 109 -24.29 20.57 1.40
N PHE A 110 -24.03 19.74 2.41
CA PHE A 110 -24.52 18.36 2.46
C PHE A 110 -26.07 18.34 2.54
N ARG A 111 -26.65 19.14 3.41
CA ARG A 111 -28.10 19.25 3.61
C ARG A 111 -28.80 19.75 2.34
N LYS A 112 -28.26 20.80 1.72
CA LYS A 112 -28.80 21.39 0.50
C LYS A 112 -28.77 20.40 -0.69
N ASN A 113 -27.63 19.76 -0.91
CA ASN A 113 -27.48 18.79 -2.00
C ASN A 113 -28.39 17.57 -1.79
N PHE A 114 -28.43 17.02 -0.56
CA PHE A 114 -29.33 15.94 -0.23
C PHE A 114 -30.79 16.30 -0.51
N PHE A 115 -31.25 17.42 0.01
CA PHE A 115 -32.65 17.83 -0.14
C PHE A 115 -33.04 18.06 -1.60
N ASN A 116 -32.16 18.68 -2.36
CA ASN A 116 -32.37 18.91 -3.80
C ASN A 116 -32.51 17.59 -4.57
N ASP A 117 -31.65 16.61 -4.29
CA ASP A 117 -31.70 15.32 -4.99
C ASP A 117 -32.84 14.44 -4.48
N TRP A 118 -33.11 14.46 -3.18
CA TRP A 118 -34.24 13.73 -2.59
C TRP A 118 -35.59 14.19 -3.17
N ARG A 119 -35.78 15.50 -3.36
CA ARG A 119 -36.99 16.05 -4.00
C ARG A 119 -37.18 15.57 -5.44
N LYS A 120 -36.12 15.19 -6.15
CA LYS A 120 -36.24 14.62 -7.51
C LYS A 120 -36.82 13.21 -7.50
N GLU A 121 -36.58 12.46 -6.44
CA GLU A 121 -37.09 11.09 -6.25
C GLU A 121 -38.49 11.02 -5.62
N MET A 122 -39.03 12.14 -5.13
CA MET A 122 -40.39 12.27 -4.59
C MET A 122 -41.45 12.29 -5.69
N THR A 123 -42.66 11.88 -5.36
CA THR A 123 -43.86 12.12 -6.19
C THR A 123 -44.21 13.62 -6.24
N ALA A 124 -45.12 14.00 -7.12
CA ALA A 124 -45.59 15.41 -7.20
C ALA A 124 -46.22 15.85 -5.88
N GLU A 125 -47.06 15.00 -5.31
CA GLU A 125 -47.77 15.22 -4.03
C GLU A 125 -46.82 15.36 -2.85
N GLU A 126 -45.82 14.49 -2.76
CA GLU A 126 -44.77 14.59 -1.73
C GLU A 126 -43.98 15.89 -1.84
N ARG A 127 -43.68 16.35 -3.05
CA ARG A 127 -42.96 17.62 -3.30
C ARG A 127 -43.80 18.85 -2.92
N GLU A 128 -45.09 18.80 -3.04
CA GLU A 128 -45.96 19.88 -2.61
C GLU A 128 -46.04 20.02 -1.09
N VAL A 129 -45.96 18.91 -0.39
CA VAL A 129 -45.98 18.90 1.09
C VAL A 129 -44.60 19.20 1.65
N ILE A 130 -43.57 18.49 1.20
CA ILE A 130 -42.20 18.58 1.76
C ILE A 130 -41.42 19.73 1.09
N LYS A 131 -41.46 20.91 1.68
CA LYS A 131 -40.83 22.13 1.17
C LYS A 131 -39.52 22.52 1.85
N SER A 132 -39.29 22.05 3.09
CA SER A 132 -38.11 22.35 3.88
C SER A 132 -37.58 21.12 4.58
N LEU A 133 -36.24 20.93 4.54
CA LEU A 133 -35.56 19.85 5.27
C LEU A 133 -35.66 20.04 6.80
N ASP A 134 -35.73 21.28 7.28
CA ASP A 134 -35.78 21.58 8.73
C ASP A 134 -37.07 21.13 9.40
N LYS A 135 -38.14 20.92 8.61
CA LYS A 135 -39.40 20.37 9.08
C LYS A 135 -39.47 18.84 9.00
N CYS A 136 -38.41 18.20 8.48
CA CYS A 136 -38.32 16.75 8.34
C CYS A 136 -37.73 16.12 9.59
N ASP A 137 -38.40 15.12 10.15
CA ASP A 137 -37.84 14.32 11.25
C ASP A 137 -37.63 12.87 10.79
N PHE A 138 -36.33 12.46 10.85
CA PHE A 138 -35.88 11.11 10.51
C PHE A 138 -35.49 10.31 11.76
N THR A 139 -35.87 10.74 12.95
CA THR A 139 -35.41 10.16 14.23
C THR A 139 -35.83 8.69 14.38
N GLU A 140 -37.07 8.32 13.99
CA GLU A 140 -37.48 6.91 14.06
C GLU A 140 -36.73 6.03 13.06
N ILE A 141 -36.50 6.53 11.86
CA ILE A 141 -35.67 5.85 10.86
C ILE A 141 -34.26 5.66 11.40
N HIS A 142 -33.67 6.69 12.02
CA HIS A 142 -32.36 6.61 12.66
C HIS A 142 -32.32 5.53 13.73
N ARG A 143 -33.27 5.58 14.68
CA ARG A 143 -33.38 4.63 15.80
C ARG A 143 -33.48 3.19 15.30
N TYR A 144 -34.33 2.93 14.30
CA TYR A 144 -34.44 1.61 13.69
C TYR A 144 -33.13 1.07 13.19
N PHE A 145 -32.30 1.88 12.50
CA PHE A 145 -31.00 1.42 12.01
C PHE A 145 -29.94 1.30 13.10
N VAL A 146 -29.99 2.12 14.15
CA VAL A 146 -29.15 1.97 15.34
C VAL A 146 -29.44 0.64 16.03
N ASP A 147 -30.70 0.33 16.23
CA ASP A 147 -31.17 -0.93 16.88
C ASP A 147 -30.80 -2.15 16.02
N LYS A 148 -31.01 -2.08 14.70
CA LYS A 148 -30.61 -3.12 13.75
C LYS A 148 -29.06 -3.34 13.78
N ALA A 149 -28.28 -2.27 13.92
CA ALA A 149 -26.83 -2.36 14.06
C ALA A 149 -26.42 -2.94 15.42
N ALA A 150 -27.11 -2.59 16.50
CA ALA A 150 -26.90 -3.16 17.83
C ALA A 150 -27.22 -4.66 17.86
N ALA A 151 -28.36 -5.08 17.31
CA ALA A 151 -28.73 -6.48 17.16
C ALA A 151 -27.67 -7.28 16.40
N ARG A 152 -27.14 -6.73 15.30
CA ARG A 152 -26.05 -7.38 14.54
C ARG A 152 -24.75 -7.56 15.34
N ARG A 153 -24.47 -6.69 16.29
CA ARG A 153 -23.27 -6.81 17.17
C ARG A 153 -23.42 -7.97 18.17
N VAL A 154 -24.63 -8.25 18.60
CA VAL A 154 -24.98 -9.26 19.62
C VAL A 154 -25.19 -10.65 19.02
N LEU A 155 -25.24 -10.80 17.70
CA LEU A 155 -25.38 -12.08 17.01
C LEU A 155 -24.49 -13.16 17.61
N THR A 156 -25.01 -14.37 17.71
CA THR A 156 -24.29 -15.56 18.20
C THR A 156 -23.10 -15.90 17.28
N ARG A 157 -22.24 -16.77 17.76
CA ARG A 157 -21.10 -17.26 16.96
C ARG A 157 -21.59 -18.03 15.74
N GLU A 158 -22.66 -18.78 15.88
CA GLU A 158 -23.25 -19.59 14.80
C GLU A 158 -23.88 -18.73 13.72
N GLU A 159 -24.65 -17.69 14.07
CA GLU A 159 -25.22 -16.74 13.12
C GLU A 159 -24.15 -15.96 12.37
N LYS A 160 -23.09 -15.52 13.08
CA LYS A 160 -21.93 -14.88 12.44
C LYS A 160 -21.21 -15.83 11.47
N GLN A 161 -21.18 -17.13 11.80
CA GLN A 161 -20.58 -18.13 10.93
C GLN A 161 -21.43 -18.35 9.68
N LYS A 162 -22.78 -18.42 9.79
CA LYS A 162 -23.69 -18.51 8.63
C LYS A 162 -23.52 -17.34 7.68
N LEU A 163 -23.48 -16.09 8.19
CA LEU A 163 -23.23 -14.90 7.38
C LEU A 163 -21.88 -14.93 6.68
N LYS A 164 -20.87 -15.51 7.33
CA LYS A 164 -19.55 -15.68 6.74
C LYS A 164 -19.57 -16.71 5.60
N GLU A 165 -20.26 -17.81 5.78
CA GLU A 165 -20.43 -18.85 4.76
C GLU A 165 -21.18 -18.34 3.53
N GLU A 166 -22.23 -17.55 3.72
CA GLU A 166 -22.92 -16.86 2.64
C GLU A 166 -22.00 -15.90 1.87
N ALA A 167 -21.22 -15.10 2.61
CA ALA A 167 -20.24 -14.22 1.99
C ALA A 167 -19.14 -15.01 1.25
N GLU A 168 -18.74 -16.17 1.75
CA GLU A 168 -17.80 -17.07 1.10
C GLU A 168 -18.38 -17.71 -0.17
N LYS A 169 -19.65 -18.10 -0.17
CA LYS A 169 -20.35 -18.60 -1.37
C LYS A 169 -20.37 -17.53 -2.46
N LEU A 170 -20.76 -16.30 -2.13
CA LEU A 170 -20.70 -15.17 -3.06
C LEU A 170 -19.28 -14.89 -3.57
N GLN A 171 -18.29 -15.01 -2.68
CA GLN A 171 -16.87 -14.86 -3.07
C GLN A 171 -16.41 -15.98 -4.01
N GLN A 172 -16.88 -17.21 -3.84
CA GLN A 172 -16.55 -18.33 -4.75
C GLN A 172 -17.19 -18.14 -6.12
N GLU A 173 -18.38 -17.59 -6.18
CA GLU A 173 -19.14 -17.41 -7.41
C GLU A 173 -18.64 -16.19 -8.22
N PHE A 174 -18.58 -15.00 -7.58
CA PHE A 174 -18.31 -13.73 -8.26
C PHE A 174 -16.87 -13.23 -8.05
N GLY A 175 -16.17 -13.75 -7.06
CA GLY A 175 -14.85 -13.24 -6.64
C GLY A 175 -13.65 -13.74 -7.41
N TYR A 176 -13.87 -14.53 -8.48
CA TYR A 176 -12.81 -15.10 -9.31
C TYR A 176 -13.13 -14.98 -10.79
N CYS A 177 -12.08 -14.91 -11.59
CA CYS A 177 -12.13 -14.99 -13.05
C CYS A 177 -11.15 -16.07 -13.54
N ILE A 178 -11.31 -16.50 -14.78
CA ILE A 178 -10.34 -17.33 -15.49
C ILE A 178 -9.56 -16.39 -16.41
N LEU A 179 -8.26 -16.33 -16.22
CA LEU A 179 -7.34 -15.52 -17.00
C LEU A 179 -6.26 -16.42 -17.58
N ASP A 180 -6.20 -16.56 -18.91
CA ASP A 180 -5.24 -17.42 -19.60
C ASP A 180 -5.21 -18.84 -19.01
N GLY A 181 -6.38 -19.45 -18.79
CA GLY A 181 -6.55 -20.77 -18.20
C GLY A 181 -6.34 -20.87 -16.69
N HIS A 182 -6.05 -19.78 -16.00
CA HIS A 182 -5.79 -19.76 -14.56
C HIS A 182 -6.88 -19.03 -13.79
N ARG A 183 -7.24 -19.58 -12.63
CA ARG A 183 -8.19 -18.95 -11.71
C ARG A 183 -7.51 -17.83 -10.93
N GLU A 184 -7.87 -16.57 -11.25
CA GLU A 184 -7.37 -15.37 -10.60
C GLU A 184 -8.43 -14.71 -9.74
N LYS A 185 -8.00 -14.14 -8.60
CA LYS A 185 -8.90 -13.44 -7.70
C LYS A 185 -9.24 -12.04 -8.21
N ILE A 186 -10.52 -11.68 -8.14
CA ILE A 186 -11.01 -10.32 -8.41
C ILE A 186 -10.83 -9.46 -7.14
N GLY A 187 -10.54 -8.18 -7.31
CA GLY A 187 -10.33 -7.26 -6.20
C GLY A 187 -11.64 -6.97 -5.44
N ASN A 188 -12.47 -6.14 -6.02
CA ASN A 188 -13.83 -5.91 -5.56
C ASN A 188 -14.80 -6.20 -6.70
N PHE A 189 -15.58 -7.26 -6.56
CA PHE A 189 -16.55 -7.70 -7.56
C PHE A 189 -17.95 -7.10 -7.35
N LYS A 190 -18.17 -6.35 -6.26
CA LYS A 190 -19.47 -5.72 -5.96
C LYS A 190 -19.56 -4.35 -6.59
N THR A 191 -20.73 -4.03 -7.16
CA THR A 191 -21.04 -2.65 -7.52
C THR A 191 -21.14 -1.79 -6.26
N GLU A 192 -20.96 -0.48 -6.44
CA GLU A 192 -21.16 0.44 -5.33
C GLU A 192 -22.64 0.50 -4.93
N PRO A 193 -22.97 0.36 -3.64
CA PRO A 193 -24.36 0.50 -3.20
C PRO A 193 -24.86 1.95 -3.37
N PRO A 194 -26.16 2.16 -3.54
CA PRO A 194 -26.75 3.48 -3.51
C PRO A 194 -26.57 4.12 -2.12
N GLY A 195 -26.65 5.43 -2.05
CA GLY A 195 -26.45 6.17 -0.81
C GLY A 195 -26.15 7.64 -1.04
N LEU A 196 -25.70 8.35 -0.02
CA LEU A 196 -25.27 9.74 -0.14
C LEU A 196 -23.76 9.84 -0.33
N PHE A 197 -23.35 10.68 -1.24
CA PHE A 197 -21.94 10.96 -1.48
C PHE A 197 -21.37 11.78 -0.32
N ARG A 198 -20.30 11.29 0.27
CA ARG A 198 -19.69 11.95 1.43
C ARG A 198 -18.59 12.92 1.01
N GLY A 199 -17.83 12.57 -0.01
CA GLY A 199 -16.63 13.30 -0.38
C GLY A 199 -15.51 13.15 0.66
N ARG A 200 -14.47 13.95 0.52
CA ARG A 200 -13.40 14.15 1.51
C ARG A 200 -13.15 15.64 1.60
N GLY A 201 -12.89 16.15 2.81
CA GLY A 201 -12.82 17.59 3.05
C GLY A 201 -14.14 18.28 2.74
N ASP A 202 -14.08 19.51 2.29
CA ASP A 202 -15.24 20.33 1.93
C ASP A 202 -15.59 20.16 0.45
N HIS A 203 -15.96 18.93 0.09
CA HIS A 203 -16.30 18.59 -1.28
C HIS A 203 -17.64 19.21 -1.68
N PRO A 204 -17.75 20.00 -2.78
CA PRO A 204 -18.96 20.72 -3.17
C PRO A 204 -20.15 19.81 -3.49
N LYS A 205 -19.92 18.58 -3.90
CA LYS A 205 -20.96 17.57 -4.21
C LYS A 205 -21.33 16.68 -3.05
N MET A 206 -20.86 16.95 -1.81
CA MET A 206 -21.25 16.15 -0.64
C MET A 206 -22.78 16.23 -0.41
N GLY A 207 -23.38 15.13 -0.02
CA GLY A 207 -24.83 15.02 0.17
C GLY A 207 -25.63 14.62 -1.09
N MET A 208 -25.06 14.70 -2.28
CA MET A 208 -25.72 14.27 -3.52
C MET A 208 -26.05 12.79 -3.51
N LEU A 209 -27.14 12.42 -4.17
CA LEU A 209 -27.63 11.05 -4.28
C LEU A 209 -26.75 10.22 -5.23
N LYS A 210 -26.06 9.24 -4.68
CA LYS A 210 -25.37 8.21 -5.43
C LYS A 210 -26.39 7.16 -5.86
N ARG A 211 -26.71 7.15 -7.15
CA ARG A 211 -27.72 6.27 -7.72
C ARG A 211 -27.30 4.80 -7.68
N ARG A 212 -28.29 3.92 -7.66
CA ARG A 212 -28.10 2.48 -7.82
C ARG A 212 -27.51 2.20 -9.20
N VAL A 213 -26.44 1.40 -9.25
CA VAL A 213 -25.87 0.91 -10.50
C VAL A 213 -26.73 -0.22 -11.01
N MET A 214 -27.24 -0.07 -12.22
CA MET A 214 -28.06 -1.08 -12.90
C MET A 214 -27.21 -1.87 -13.91
N PRO A 215 -27.60 -3.08 -14.30
CA PRO A 215 -26.89 -3.81 -15.36
C PRO A 215 -26.74 -3.03 -16.66
N GLU A 216 -27.74 -2.21 -17.02
CA GLU A 216 -27.75 -1.31 -18.20
C GLU A 216 -26.72 -0.19 -18.15
N ASP A 217 -26.11 0.06 -16.98
CA ASP A 217 -25.01 1.02 -16.83
C ASP A 217 -23.64 0.37 -17.08
N VAL A 218 -23.58 -0.97 -17.05
CA VAL A 218 -22.33 -1.72 -16.99
C VAL A 218 -21.85 -2.19 -18.34
N VAL A 219 -20.60 -1.87 -18.64
CA VAL A 219 -19.84 -2.42 -19.77
C VAL A 219 -19.05 -3.63 -19.25
N ILE A 220 -19.24 -4.79 -19.89
CA ILE A 220 -18.51 -6.04 -19.60
C ILE A 220 -17.32 -6.16 -20.55
N ASN A 221 -16.18 -6.60 -20.03
CA ASN A 221 -15.01 -6.94 -20.84
C ASN A 221 -14.62 -8.40 -20.63
N CYS A 222 -14.74 -9.20 -21.68
CA CYS A 222 -14.38 -10.63 -21.68
C CYS A 222 -13.83 -11.05 -23.04
N SER A 223 -13.21 -12.22 -23.15
CA SER A 223 -12.74 -12.73 -24.45
C SER A 223 -13.92 -13.14 -25.33
N ARG A 224 -13.74 -13.06 -26.66
CA ARG A 224 -14.78 -13.40 -27.65
C ARG A 224 -15.24 -14.85 -27.54
N ASP A 225 -14.28 -15.75 -27.27
CA ASP A 225 -14.52 -17.19 -27.21
C ASP A 225 -14.92 -17.67 -25.79
N SER A 226 -15.07 -16.76 -24.84
CA SER A 226 -15.51 -17.09 -23.48
C SER A 226 -17.01 -16.95 -23.33
N LYS A 227 -17.54 -17.60 -22.30
CA LYS A 227 -18.94 -17.47 -21.94
C LYS A 227 -19.23 -16.06 -21.41
N ILE A 228 -20.04 -15.31 -22.15
CA ILE A 228 -20.49 -13.99 -21.74
C ILE A 228 -21.24 -14.09 -20.39
N PRO A 229 -20.92 -13.24 -19.40
CA PRO A 229 -21.66 -13.17 -18.14
C PRO A 229 -23.14 -12.93 -18.38
N LYS A 230 -24.00 -13.72 -17.74
CA LYS A 230 -25.45 -13.50 -17.81
C LYS A 230 -25.83 -12.33 -16.88
N PRO A 231 -26.57 -11.32 -17.37
CA PRO A 231 -27.12 -10.29 -16.52
C PRO A 231 -28.18 -10.88 -15.59
N PRO A 232 -28.58 -10.18 -14.50
CA PRO A 232 -29.76 -10.52 -13.72
C PRO A 232 -31.02 -10.65 -14.59
N ALA A 233 -31.99 -11.44 -14.14
CA ALA A 233 -33.21 -11.68 -14.90
C ALA A 233 -33.96 -10.37 -15.21
N GLY A 234 -34.41 -10.20 -16.44
CA GLY A 234 -35.10 -8.98 -16.88
C GLY A 234 -34.20 -7.79 -17.25
N HIS A 235 -32.90 -7.99 -17.20
CA HIS A 235 -31.89 -6.93 -17.48
C HIS A 235 -30.97 -7.30 -18.64
N GLN A 236 -30.28 -6.31 -19.16
CA GLN A 236 -29.25 -6.47 -20.19
C GLN A 236 -28.00 -5.64 -19.85
N TRP A 237 -26.85 -6.03 -20.40
CA TRP A 237 -25.65 -5.22 -20.26
C TRP A 237 -25.71 -4.00 -21.17
N LYS A 238 -25.12 -2.88 -20.76
CA LYS A 238 -24.93 -1.71 -21.61
C LYS A 238 -24.15 -2.06 -22.87
N GLU A 239 -23.09 -2.82 -22.71
CA GLU A 239 -22.19 -3.23 -23.78
C GLU A 239 -21.35 -4.43 -23.35
N VAL A 240 -21.01 -5.30 -24.28
CA VAL A 240 -20.03 -6.37 -24.10
C VAL A 240 -18.85 -6.09 -25.03
N ARG A 241 -17.67 -5.89 -24.49
CA ARG A 241 -16.42 -5.64 -25.21
C ARG A 241 -15.49 -6.85 -25.12
N SER A 242 -14.55 -6.92 -26.07
CA SER A 242 -13.40 -7.81 -26.01
C SER A 242 -12.12 -7.00 -26.25
N ASP A 243 -11.70 -6.24 -25.23
CA ASP A 243 -10.50 -5.43 -25.27
C ASP A 243 -9.43 -6.04 -24.38
N ASN A 244 -8.48 -6.74 -24.99
CA ASN A 244 -7.38 -7.41 -24.31
C ASN A 244 -6.18 -6.48 -24.01
N THR A 245 -6.27 -5.21 -24.33
CA THR A 245 -5.25 -4.19 -23.98
C THR A 245 -5.45 -3.60 -22.60
N VAL A 246 -6.59 -3.86 -21.96
CA VAL A 246 -6.97 -3.38 -20.63
C VAL A 246 -7.06 -4.53 -19.62
N MET A 247 -7.06 -4.18 -18.33
CA MET A 247 -7.09 -5.16 -17.23
C MET A 247 -8.38 -5.14 -16.41
N TRP A 248 -9.35 -4.29 -16.75
CA TRP A 248 -10.62 -4.27 -16.07
C TRP A 248 -11.58 -5.32 -16.65
N LEU A 249 -12.46 -5.83 -15.80
CA LEU A 249 -13.45 -6.87 -16.14
C LEU A 249 -14.83 -6.28 -16.43
N ALA A 250 -15.19 -5.25 -15.68
CA ALA A 250 -16.43 -4.51 -15.85
C ALA A 250 -16.20 -3.03 -15.53
N ALA A 251 -16.97 -2.16 -16.12
CA ALA A 251 -16.88 -0.70 -15.91
C ALA A 251 -18.27 -0.06 -15.96
N TRP A 252 -18.47 1.02 -15.19
CA TRP A 252 -19.65 1.88 -15.25
C TRP A 252 -19.29 3.31 -14.93
N THR A 253 -20.13 4.25 -15.34
CA THR A 253 -19.97 5.67 -15.02
C THR A 253 -20.75 5.97 -13.73
N GLU A 254 -20.09 6.54 -12.77
CA GLU A 254 -20.67 6.95 -11.50
C GLU A 254 -21.40 8.29 -11.66
N SER A 255 -22.57 8.44 -10.98
CA SER A 255 -23.52 9.52 -11.22
C SER A 255 -23.13 10.90 -10.65
N ILE A 256 -22.18 10.97 -9.71
CA ILE A 256 -21.83 12.22 -9.01
C ILE A 256 -20.74 13.01 -9.75
N GLN A 257 -19.64 12.36 -10.04
CA GLN A 257 -18.44 12.95 -10.65
C GLN A 257 -18.26 12.54 -12.11
N ASN A 258 -19.19 11.77 -12.68
CA ASN A 258 -19.06 11.15 -14.00
C ASN A 258 -17.78 10.33 -14.16
N SER A 259 -17.20 9.88 -13.05
CA SER A 259 -15.97 9.10 -13.05
C SER A 259 -16.25 7.63 -13.37
N ILE A 260 -15.40 7.05 -14.24
CA ILE A 260 -15.53 5.63 -14.58
C ILE A 260 -15.01 4.78 -13.42
N LYS A 261 -15.84 3.87 -12.92
CA LYS A 261 -15.49 2.87 -11.92
C LYS A 261 -15.23 1.53 -12.59
N TYR A 262 -14.33 0.76 -12.03
CA TYR A 262 -13.86 -0.50 -12.62
C TYR A 262 -13.87 -1.64 -11.62
N VAL A 263 -14.30 -2.82 -12.08
CA VAL A 263 -13.96 -4.10 -11.44
C VAL A 263 -12.60 -4.53 -11.95
N MET A 264 -11.65 -4.68 -11.04
CA MET A 264 -10.25 -4.97 -11.36
C MET A 264 -9.80 -6.27 -10.70
N LEU A 265 -8.76 -6.89 -11.24
CA LEU A 265 -8.07 -8.01 -10.58
C LEU A 265 -7.54 -7.62 -9.19
N ASN A 266 -7.43 -8.61 -8.31
CA ASN A 266 -6.82 -8.43 -6.99
C ASN A 266 -5.35 -8.00 -7.12
N PRO A 267 -4.81 -7.20 -6.19
CA PRO A 267 -3.37 -6.86 -6.18
C PRO A 267 -2.42 -8.06 -6.21
N CYS A 268 -2.85 -9.23 -5.70
CA CYS A 268 -2.06 -10.47 -5.72
C CYS A 268 -2.11 -11.22 -7.06
N SER A 269 -2.86 -10.75 -8.06
CA SER A 269 -2.90 -11.36 -9.38
C SER A 269 -1.58 -11.19 -10.14
N LYS A 270 -1.27 -12.15 -11.03
CA LYS A 270 -0.05 -12.13 -11.85
C LYS A 270 0.13 -10.79 -12.59
N LEU A 271 -0.88 -10.33 -13.34
CA LEU A 271 -0.81 -9.09 -14.11
C LEU A 271 -0.55 -7.84 -13.26
N LYS A 272 -1.14 -7.75 -12.07
CA LYS A 272 -0.87 -6.63 -11.15
C LYS A 272 0.49 -6.76 -10.47
N GLY A 273 0.93 -7.99 -10.23
CA GLY A 273 2.28 -8.29 -9.75
C GLY A 273 3.36 -7.82 -10.74
N GLU A 274 3.20 -8.12 -12.01
CA GLU A 274 4.11 -7.67 -13.09
C GLU A 274 4.18 -6.14 -13.17
N LYS A 275 3.03 -5.45 -13.11
CA LYS A 275 3.01 -3.97 -13.08
C LYS A 275 3.65 -3.39 -11.81
N ALA A 276 3.46 -4.05 -10.66
CA ALA A 276 4.13 -3.64 -9.43
C ALA A 276 5.65 -3.83 -9.55
N TRP A 277 6.10 -4.93 -10.14
CA TRP A 277 7.50 -5.16 -10.44
C TRP A 277 8.08 -4.07 -11.34
N GLN A 278 7.47 -3.81 -12.49
CA GLN A 278 7.88 -2.75 -13.41
C GLN A 278 8.00 -1.39 -12.72
N LYS A 279 7.05 -1.04 -11.85
CA LYS A 279 7.09 0.19 -11.05
C LYS A 279 8.33 0.28 -10.18
N PHE A 280 8.70 -0.82 -9.51
CA PHE A 280 9.88 -0.84 -8.65
C PHE A 280 11.18 -0.89 -9.47
N GLU A 281 11.20 -1.56 -10.62
CA GLU A 281 12.35 -1.54 -11.54
C GLU A 281 12.60 -0.13 -12.11
N THR A 282 11.54 0.61 -12.47
CA THR A 282 11.69 2.01 -12.88
C THR A 282 12.28 2.87 -11.76
N ALA A 283 11.81 2.69 -10.51
CA ALA A 283 12.38 3.39 -9.36
C ALA A 283 13.85 3.00 -9.10
N ARG A 284 14.20 1.74 -9.36
CA ARG A 284 15.56 1.24 -9.25
C ARG A 284 16.50 1.84 -10.29
N ARG A 285 16.04 1.92 -11.55
CA ARG A 285 16.80 2.59 -12.64
C ARG A 285 17.07 4.05 -12.31
N LEU A 286 16.14 4.75 -11.64
CA LEU A 286 16.32 6.15 -11.24
C LEU A 286 17.58 6.34 -10.38
N ARG A 287 18.05 5.35 -9.63
CA ARG A 287 19.28 5.44 -8.85
C ARG A 287 20.50 5.83 -9.71
N GLY A 288 20.57 5.31 -10.95
CA GLY A 288 21.68 5.64 -11.86
C GLY A 288 21.60 7.03 -12.49
N PHE A 289 20.45 7.67 -12.46
CA PHE A 289 20.18 8.96 -13.10
C PHE A 289 19.95 10.11 -12.11
N VAL A 290 19.65 9.79 -10.85
CA VAL A 290 19.16 10.79 -9.89
C VAL A 290 20.18 11.89 -9.61
N ASP A 291 21.45 11.58 -9.57
CA ASP A 291 22.51 12.57 -9.29
C ASP A 291 22.74 13.50 -10.49
N GLU A 292 22.62 12.98 -11.71
CA GLU A 292 22.61 13.79 -12.93
C GLU A 292 21.39 14.73 -12.97
N ILE A 293 20.19 14.19 -12.68
CA ILE A 293 18.96 14.98 -12.58
C ILE A 293 19.09 16.08 -11.52
N ARG A 294 19.71 15.76 -10.38
CA ARG A 294 19.98 16.73 -9.31
C ARG A 294 20.96 17.83 -9.74
N SER A 295 21.97 17.47 -10.48
CA SER A 295 22.92 18.41 -11.04
C SER A 295 22.26 19.32 -12.08
N GLN A 296 21.40 18.76 -12.94
CA GLN A 296 20.67 19.49 -13.95
C GLN A 296 19.71 20.52 -13.32
N TYR A 297 18.84 20.12 -12.37
CA TYR A 297 17.91 21.10 -11.79
C TYR A 297 18.61 22.17 -10.95
N ARG A 298 19.81 21.89 -10.37
CA ARG A 298 20.61 22.92 -9.70
C ARG A 298 21.20 23.94 -10.69
N ALA A 299 21.59 23.50 -11.87
CA ALA A 299 22.01 24.40 -12.95
C ALA A 299 20.84 25.24 -13.45
N ASP A 300 19.67 24.62 -13.61
CA ASP A 300 18.44 25.23 -14.11
C ASP A 300 17.89 26.34 -13.19
N TRP A 301 18.23 26.36 -11.89
CA TRP A 301 17.87 27.46 -10.99
C TRP A 301 18.38 28.82 -11.40
N LYS A 302 19.44 28.87 -12.22
CA LYS A 302 20.03 30.10 -12.73
C LYS A 302 19.62 30.41 -14.18
N SER A 303 18.78 29.59 -14.80
CA SER A 303 18.30 29.77 -16.17
C SER A 303 17.64 31.14 -16.34
N GLN A 304 17.79 31.74 -17.52
CA GLN A 304 17.08 32.98 -17.85
C GLN A 304 15.58 32.71 -18.12
N GLU A 305 15.23 31.50 -18.54
CA GLU A 305 13.87 31.11 -18.80
C GLU A 305 13.12 30.80 -17.49
N MET A 306 12.07 31.55 -17.20
CA MET A 306 11.27 31.41 -15.98
C MET A 306 10.63 30.02 -15.86
N LYS A 307 10.13 29.45 -16.96
CA LYS A 307 9.54 28.11 -16.99
C LYS A 307 10.54 27.04 -16.55
N THR A 308 11.78 27.11 -17.00
CA THR A 308 12.86 26.20 -16.61
C THR A 308 13.21 26.36 -15.14
N ARG A 309 13.27 27.61 -14.61
CA ARG A 309 13.49 27.85 -13.18
C ARG A 309 12.38 27.27 -12.31
N GLN A 310 11.12 27.51 -12.67
CA GLN A 310 9.96 26.97 -11.93
C GLN A 310 9.95 25.45 -11.96
N ARG A 311 10.18 24.84 -13.11
CA ARG A 311 10.31 23.38 -13.25
C ARG A 311 11.39 22.81 -12.32
N ALA A 312 12.55 23.44 -12.28
CA ALA A 312 13.69 23.00 -11.48
C ALA A 312 13.42 23.09 -9.98
N VAL A 313 12.75 24.15 -9.50
CA VAL A 313 12.37 24.28 -8.09
C VAL A 313 11.28 23.28 -7.71
N ALA A 314 10.27 23.08 -8.58
CA ALA A 314 9.21 22.10 -8.37
C ALA A 314 9.78 20.67 -8.31
N LEU A 315 10.73 20.34 -9.20
CA LEU A 315 11.40 19.04 -9.20
C LEU A 315 12.25 18.82 -7.95
N TYR A 316 12.92 19.85 -7.44
CA TYR A 316 13.62 19.81 -6.17
C TYR A 316 12.64 19.43 -5.01
N PHE A 317 11.46 20.03 -4.95
CA PHE A 317 10.47 19.70 -3.92
C PHE A 317 9.94 18.27 -4.07
N ILE A 318 9.71 17.81 -5.30
CA ILE A 318 9.28 16.43 -5.56
C ILE A 318 10.37 15.43 -5.17
N ASP A 319 11.64 15.72 -5.46
CA ASP A 319 12.78 14.88 -5.08
C ASP A 319 13.02 14.90 -3.56
N LYS A 320 13.09 16.08 -2.93
CA LYS A 320 13.48 16.17 -1.51
C LYS A 320 12.35 15.89 -0.54
N LEU A 321 11.14 16.33 -0.84
CA LEU A 321 9.99 16.26 0.06
C LEU A 321 8.99 15.17 -0.33
N ALA A 322 9.29 14.41 -1.38
CA ALA A 322 8.40 13.41 -1.94
C ALA A 322 6.98 13.96 -2.22
N LEU A 323 6.84 15.23 -2.61
CA LEU A 323 5.55 15.84 -2.93
C LEU A 323 4.89 15.14 -4.12
N ARG A 324 3.57 15.16 -4.16
CA ARG A 324 2.80 14.75 -5.35
C ARG A 324 2.81 15.88 -6.36
N ALA A 325 2.81 15.58 -7.66
CA ALA A 325 2.81 16.59 -8.70
C ALA A 325 1.61 17.57 -8.55
N GLY A 326 0.39 17.05 -8.38
CA GLY A 326 -0.83 17.87 -8.32
C GLY A 326 -1.34 18.19 -9.72
N ASN A 327 -2.62 17.90 -9.99
CA ASN A 327 -3.28 18.30 -11.22
C ASN A 327 -4.15 19.51 -10.92
N GLU A 328 -4.31 20.39 -11.90
CA GLU A 328 -5.33 21.42 -11.92
C GLU A 328 -6.70 20.79 -11.76
N LYS A 329 -7.63 21.50 -11.18
CA LYS A 329 -9.00 21.08 -10.96
C LYS A 329 -9.94 22.21 -11.39
N GLU A 330 -11.10 21.78 -11.86
CA GLU A 330 -12.19 22.71 -12.15
C GLU A 330 -12.90 23.08 -10.83
N ASP A 331 -13.18 24.35 -10.65
CA ASP A 331 -13.89 24.88 -9.49
C ASP A 331 -15.29 24.27 -9.39
N GLY A 332 -15.72 23.94 -8.19
CA GLY A 332 -17.02 23.32 -7.95
C GLY A 332 -17.14 21.82 -8.29
N GLU A 333 -16.15 21.23 -8.96
CA GLU A 333 -16.19 19.81 -9.32
C GLU A 333 -15.57 18.89 -8.28
N ALA A 334 -14.56 19.34 -7.55
CA ALA A 334 -13.85 18.55 -6.54
C ALA A 334 -13.46 19.40 -5.33
N ALA A 335 -13.13 18.72 -4.21
CA ALA A 335 -12.55 19.42 -3.06
C ALA A 335 -11.23 20.10 -3.44
N ASP A 336 -10.98 21.28 -2.91
CA ASP A 336 -9.69 21.93 -3.08
C ASP A 336 -8.58 21.11 -2.44
N THR A 337 -7.74 20.53 -3.28
CA THR A 337 -6.58 19.74 -2.85
C THR A 337 -5.41 20.00 -3.78
N VAL A 338 -4.25 20.26 -3.22
CA VAL A 338 -3.09 20.83 -3.87
C VAL A 338 -1.97 19.80 -3.97
N GLY A 339 -1.16 19.93 -5.00
CA GLY A 339 0.13 19.26 -5.15
C GLY A 339 1.18 20.25 -5.60
N CYS A 340 2.39 19.79 -5.91
CA CYS A 340 3.53 20.67 -6.18
C CYS A 340 3.27 21.66 -7.33
N CYS A 341 2.69 21.20 -8.46
CA CYS A 341 2.44 22.06 -9.62
C CYS A 341 1.22 22.97 -9.48
N SER A 342 0.35 22.72 -8.51
CA SER A 342 -0.83 23.54 -8.19
C SER A 342 -0.71 24.20 -6.81
N LEU A 343 0.51 24.48 -6.35
CA LEU A 343 0.74 25.31 -5.15
C LEU A 343 0.40 26.76 -5.48
N ARG A 344 -0.38 27.38 -4.60
CA ARG A 344 -0.65 28.83 -4.64
C ARG A 344 0.31 29.56 -3.69
N VAL A 345 0.42 30.87 -3.86
CA VAL A 345 1.28 31.72 -3.03
C VAL A 345 0.94 31.59 -1.54
N GLU A 346 -0.36 31.57 -1.19
CA GLU A 346 -0.85 31.42 0.19
C GLU A 346 -0.37 30.14 0.92
N HIS A 347 -0.01 29.11 0.16
CA HIS A 347 0.41 27.82 0.69
C HIS A 347 1.88 27.78 1.14
N VAL A 348 2.64 28.85 0.86
CA VAL A 348 4.08 28.90 1.08
C VAL A 348 4.47 30.17 1.82
N GLN A 349 5.15 30.03 2.96
CA GLN A 349 5.72 31.15 3.69
C GLN A 349 7.24 31.04 3.71
N LEU A 350 7.93 32.16 3.54
CA LEU A 350 9.37 32.23 3.47
C LEU A 350 9.93 32.90 4.74
N HIS A 351 10.73 32.14 5.48
CA HIS A 351 11.42 32.65 6.67
C HIS A 351 12.90 32.75 6.38
N PRO A 352 13.52 33.98 6.49
CA PRO A 352 14.96 34.15 6.32
C PRO A 352 15.73 33.25 7.28
N GLU A 353 15.23 33.12 8.52
CA GLU A 353 15.78 32.27 9.56
C GLU A 353 14.61 31.76 10.43
N ALA A 354 14.59 30.48 10.72
CA ALA A 354 13.67 29.83 11.65
C ALA A 354 14.29 28.55 12.20
N ASP A 355 14.01 28.21 13.46
CA ASP A 355 14.46 26.98 14.12
C ASP A 355 16.01 26.79 14.05
N GLY A 356 16.79 27.89 14.05
CA GLY A 356 18.24 27.88 13.95
C GLY A 356 18.79 27.57 12.54
N CYS A 357 17.91 27.52 11.54
CA CYS A 357 18.27 27.28 10.14
C CYS A 357 18.00 28.54 9.30
N GLN A 358 18.88 28.80 8.31
CA GLN A 358 18.68 29.87 7.33
C GLN A 358 17.85 29.37 6.14
N HIS A 359 17.10 30.26 5.49
CA HIS A 359 16.33 30.00 4.28
C HIS A 359 15.29 28.88 4.47
N VAL A 360 14.42 29.03 5.47
CA VAL A 360 13.36 28.06 5.76
C VAL A 360 12.12 28.35 4.97
N VAL A 361 11.55 27.32 4.36
CA VAL A 361 10.27 27.34 3.66
C VAL A 361 9.24 26.59 4.50
N GLU A 362 8.14 27.23 4.79
CA GLU A 362 6.98 26.64 5.46
C GLU A 362 5.90 26.36 4.43
N PHE A 363 5.41 25.13 4.42
CA PHE A 363 4.31 24.68 3.58
C PHE A 363 3.09 24.40 4.44
N ASP A 364 1.93 24.93 4.06
CA ASP A 364 0.64 24.64 4.68
C ASP A 364 -0.46 24.58 3.62
N PHE A 365 -0.90 23.38 3.26
CA PHE A 365 -1.92 23.20 2.24
C PHE A 365 -2.71 21.90 2.38
N PRO A 366 -3.96 21.85 1.88
CA PRO A 366 -4.74 20.62 1.82
C PRO A 366 -4.21 19.70 0.68
N GLY A 367 -3.53 18.62 1.04
CA GLY A 367 -3.02 17.63 0.10
C GLY A 367 -4.09 16.62 -0.35
N LYS A 368 -3.65 15.55 -1.00
CA LYS A 368 -4.56 14.48 -1.46
C LYS A 368 -5.45 13.96 -0.33
N ASP A 369 -6.73 13.77 -0.64
CA ASP A 369 -7.76 13.34 0.30
C ASP A 369 -8.09 14.41 1.36
N SER A 370 -7.78 15.68 1.07
CA SER A 370 -7.91 16.85 1.98
C SER A 370 -7.10 16.70 3.27
N ILE A 371 -6.05 15.89 3.25
CA ILE A 371 -5.13 15.75 4.36
C ILE A 371 -4.15 16.92 4.34
N ARG A 372 -4.14 17.72 5.41
CA ARG A 372 -3.22 18.86 5.54
C ARG A 372 -1.76 18.40 5.44
N TYR A 373 -1.00 19.05 4.58
CA TYR A 373 0.45 18.99 4.53
C TYR A 373 1.00 20.22 5.22
N TYR A 374 1.64 20.03 6.35
CA TYR A 374 2.35 21.09 7.08
C TYR A 374 3.79 20.67 7.29
N ASN A 375 4.73 21.47 6.82
CA ASN A 375 6.15 21.17 6.94
C ASN A 375 6.99 22.44 6.88
N ARG A 376 7.99 22.54 7.76
CA ARG A 376 9.04 23.58 7.71
C ARG A 376 10.35 22.93 7.34
N VAL A 377 10.97 23.40 6.28
CA VAL A 377 12.19 22.79 5.75
C VAL A 377 13.21 23.84 5.37
N PRO A 378 14.48 23.69 5.77
CA PRO A 378 15.55 24.51 5.24
C PRO A 378 15.78 24.12 3.78
N VAL A 379 15.97 25.12 2.93
CA VAL A 379 16.22 24.94 1.50
C VAL A 379 17.53 25.60 1.06
N GLU A 380 18.04 25.18 -0.07
CA GLU A 380 19.23 25.80 -0.66
C GLU A 380 18.95 27.30 -1.01
N LYS A 381 19.90 28.19 -0.75
CA LYS A 381 19.74 29.63 -1.00
C LYS A 381 19.23 30.00 -2.41
N PRO A 382 19.66 29.33 -3.49
CA PRO A 382 19.09 29.59 -4.82
C PRO A 382 17.60 29.26 -4.94
N VAL A 383 17.13 28.19 -4.27
CA VAL A 383 15.71 27.82 -4.21
C VAL A 383 14.91 28.89 -3.51
N TYR A 384 15.38 29.35 -2.33
CA TYR A 384 14.76 30.41 -1.55
C TYR A 384 14.60 31.72 -2.36
N LYS A 385 15.67 32.14 -3.05
CA LYS A 385 15.65 33.33 -3.91
C LYS A 385 14.69 33.18 -5.09
N ASN A 386 14.61 32.00 -5.69
CA ASN A 386 13.66 31.73 -6.76
C ASN A 386 12.21 31.80 -6.27
N LEU A 387 11.92 31.28 -5.07
CA LEU A 387 10.59 31.40 -4.48
C LEU A 387 10.20 32.85 -4.23
N GLN A 388 11.10 33.66 -3.67
CA GLN A 388 10.88 35.12 -3.51
C GLN A 388 10.54 35.77 -4.86
N LEU A 389 11.23 35.36 -5.95
CA LEU A 389 10.97 35.88 -7.28
C LEU A 389 9.60 35.41 -7.82
N PHE A 390 9.22 34.15 -7.59
CA PHE A 390 7.96 33.58 -8.10
C PHE A 390 6.73 34.15 -7.38
N MET A 391 6.89 34.57 -6.11
CA MET A 391 5.82 35.19 -5.32
C MET A 391 5.69 36.70 -5.53
N LYS A 392 6.69 37.33 -6.16
CA LYS A 392 6.68 38.77 -6.35
C LYS A 392 5.58 39.20 -7.31
N ASN A 393 4.78 40.20 -6.91
CA ASN A 393 3.64 40.76 -7.66
C ASN A 393 2.55 39.73 -7.98
N LYS A 394 2.33 38.76 -7.10
CA LYS A 394 1.23 37.79 -7.17
C LYS A 394 0.33 37.92 -5.96
N ASP A 395 -0.95 37.67 -6.17
CA ASP A 395 -1.94 37.56 -5.12
C ASP A 395 -1.86 36.21 -4.40
N PRO A 396 -2.37 36.09 -3.16
CA PRO A 396 -2.34 34.82 -2.40
C PRO A 396 -2.94 33.62 -3.14
N GLN A 397 -3.97 33.86 -3.95
CA GLN A 397 -4.68 32.83 -4.71
C GLN A 397 -4.00 32.43 -6.03
N ASP A 398 -2.98 33.20 -6.44
CA ASP A 398 -2.27 32.93 -7.69
C ASP A 398 -1.40 31.67 -7.59
N ASP A 399 -1.25 30.98 -8.70
CA ASP A 399 -0.36 29.83 -8.80
C ASP A 399 1.09 30.24 -8.59
N LEU A 400 1.78 29.55 -7.65
CA LEU A 400 3.22 29.74 -7.42
C LEU A 400 4.04 29.42 -8.66
N PHE A 401 3.65 28.35 -9.38
CA PHE A 401 4.29 27.86 -10.61
C PHE A 401 3.40 28.05 -11.84
N ASP A 402 3.06 29.28 -12.16
CA ASP A 402 2.13 29.68 -13.24
C ASP A 402 2.52 29.17 -14.64
N ARG A 403 3.77 28.76 -14.85
CA ARG A 403 4.27 28.26 -16.15
C ARG A 403 4.53 26.75 -16.17
N LEU A 404 4.06 26.02 -15.14
CA LEU A 404 4.33 24.60 -14.97
C LEU A 404 3.02 23.82 -14.81
N THR A 405 2.80 22.84 -15.69
CA THR A 405 1.73 21.86 -15.55
C THR A 405 2.29 20.48 -15.23
N THR A 406 1.49 19.60 -14.64
CA THR A 406 1.87 18.20 -14.40
C THR A 406 2.27 17.48 -15.68
N THR A 407 1.59 17.79 -16.80
CA THR A 407 1.89 17.22 -18.11
C THR A 407 3.26 17.65 -18.61
N SER A 408 3.58 18.96 -18.56
CA SER A 408 4.87 19.49 -19.00
C SER A 408 6.02 18.97 -18.14
N LEU A 409 5.80 18.84 -16.81
CA LEU A 409 6.77 18.25 -15.89
C LEU A 409 7.06 16.78 -16.23
N ASN A 410 6.02 15.95 -16.37
CA ASN A 410 6.20 14.53 -16.67
C ASN A 410 6.79 14.30 -18.07
N LYS A 411 6.50 15.17 -19.05
CA LYS A 411 7.15 15.11 -20.37
C LYS A 411 8.66 15.31 -20.24
N HIS A 412 9.08 16.36 -19.54
CA HIS A 412 10.51 16.59 -19.28
C HIS A 412 11.18 15.43 -18.51
N LEU A 413 10.51 14.87 -17.50
CA LEU A 413 11.06 13.72 -16.77
C LEU A 413 11.23 12.50 -17.67
N HIS A 414 10.30 12.27 -18.59
CA HIS A 414 10.42 11.18 -19.55
C HIS A 414 11.59 11.36 -20.54
N GLU A 415 11.92 12.61 -20.89
CA GLU A 415 13.11 12.95 -21.70
C GLU A 415 14.41 12.63 -20.94
N LEU A 416 14.45 12.81 -19.60
CA LEU A 416 15.63 12.51 -18.78
C LEU A 416 15.84 10.99 -18.58
N MET A 417 14.76 10.23 -18.44
CA MET A 417 14.82 8.76 -18.30
C MET A 417 13.48 8.17 -18.77
N ASP A 418 13.53 7.18 -19.66
CA ASP A 418 12.33 6.50 -20.14
C ASP A 418 11.50 5.91 -19.00
N GLY A 419 10.19 6.23 -19.02
CA GLY A 419 9.22 5.83 -17.99
C GLY A 419 9.31 6.60 -16.66
N LEU A 420 10.16 7.65 -16.56
CA LEU A 420 10.24 8.49 -15.37
C LEU A 420 9.04 9.44 -15.29
N THR A 421 8.48 9.55 -14.11
CA THR A 421 7.43 10.49 -13.75
C THR A 421 7.64 10.99 -12.33
N ALA A 422 7.01 12.09 -11.95
CA ALA A 422 7.05 12.62 -10.58
C ALA A 422 6.70 11.56 -9.51
N LYS A 423 5.82 10.61 -9.83
CA LYS A 423 5.44 9.51 -8.93
C LYS A 423 6.60 8.56 -8.64
N VAL A 424 7.54 8.38 -9.57
CA VAL A 424 8.70 7.47 -9.41
C VAL A 424 9.63 7.96 -8.30
N PHE A 425 9.86 9.28 -8.21
CA PHE A 425 10.66 9.88 -7.11
C PHE A 425 10.10 9.49 -5.74
N ARG A 426 8.78 9.49 -5.59
CA ARG A 426 8.15 9.10 -4.33
C ARG A 426 8.38 7.62 -3.99
N THR A 427 8.38 6.74 -4.99
CA THR A 427 8.69 5.31 -4.80
C THR A 427 10.18 5.12 -4.48
N TYR A 428 11.05 5.84 -5.18
CA TYR A 428 12.50 5.85 -4.96
C TYR A 428 12.85 6.33 -3.55
N ASN A 429 12.42 7.53 -3.17
CA ASN A 429 12.71 8.12 -1.87
C ASN A 429 12.15 7.28 -0.72
N ALA A 430 10.93 6.75 -0.86
CA ALA A 430 10.34 5.85 0.14
C ALA A 430 11.21 4.60 0.36
N SER A 431 11.70 4.00 -0.72
CA SER A 431 12.52 2.78 -0.66
C SER A 431 13.92 3.06 -0.10
N VAL A 432 14.55 4.18 -0.51
CA VAL A 432 15.85 4.62 0.02
C VAL A 432 15.74 4.92 1.52
N THR A 433 14.77 5.74 1.93
CA THR A 433 14.53 6.05 3.35
C THR A 433 14.30 4.79 4.18
N LEU A 434 13.52 3.81 3.69
CA LEU A 434 13.34 2.55 4.41
C LEU A 434 14.68 1.84 4.62
N GLN A 435 15.49 1.74 3.58
CA GLN A 435 16.77 1.04 3.62
C GLN A 435 17.76 1.69 4.58
N GLU A 436 17.88 3.03 4.54
CA GLU A 436 18.72 3.82 5.43
C GLU A 436 18.28 3.70 6.89
N GLN A 437 16.99 3.84 7.15
CA GLN A 437 16.43 3.72 8.50
C GLN A 437 16.57 2.29 9.06
N LEU A 438 16.39 1.27 8.24
CA LEU A 438 16.63 -0.12 8.67
C LEU A 438 18.09 -0.34 9.04
N ARG A 439 19.03 0.21 8.29
CA ARG A 439 20.47 0.14 8.58
C ARG A 439 20.81 0.85 9.88
N ALA A 440 20.25 2.03 10.10
CA ALA A 440 20.52 2.84 11.29
C ALA A 440 19.88 2.28 12.57
N LEU A 441 18.68 1.71 12.48
CA LEU A 441 17.87 1.31 13.63
C LEU A 441 18.00 -0.17 14.04
N THR A 442 18.54 -1.04 13.17
CA THR A 442 18.59 -2.48 13.41
C THR A 442 20.00 -2.92 13.80
N ARG A 443 20.14 -3.60 14.94
CA ARG A 443 21.38 -4.23 15.39
C ARG A 443 21.24 -5.75 15.35
N ALA A 444 22.34 -6.46 15.10
CA ALA A 444 22.32 -7.92 15.01
C ALA A 444 21.92 -8.58 16.33
N GLU A 445 22.38 -8.04 17.44
CA GLU A 445 22.16 -8.51 18.82
C GLU A 445 20.77 -8.19 19.39
N ASP A 446 20.00 -7.32 18.72
CA ASP A 446 18.68 -6.94 19.19
C ASP A 446 17.74 -8.14 19.30
N SER A 447 16.87 -8.11 20.31
CA SER A 447 15.78 -9.09 20.43
C SER A 447 14.82 -9.00 19.25
N ILE A 448 14.08 -10.07 18.97
CA ILE A 448 13.07 -10.11 17.89
C ILE A 448 12.05 -8.95 18.04
N ALA A 449 11.62 -8.68 19.27
CA ALA A 449 10.68 -7.59 19.55
C ALA A 449 11.29 -6.22 19.18
N ALA A 450 12.55 -5.97 19.54
CA ALA A 450 13.27 -4.74 19.20
C ALA A 450 13.46 -4.60 17.68
N LYS A 451 13.82 -5.68 16.99
CA LYS A 451 13.95 -5.69 15.51
C LYS A 451 12.64 -5.31 14.81
N ILE A 452 11.50 -5.83 15.28
CA ILE A 452 10.18 -5.47 14.73
C ILE A 452 9.86 -4.00 14.99
N LEU A 453 10.19 -3.47 16.17
CA LEU A 453 10.03 -2.05 16.47
C LEU A 453 10.89 -1.19 15.53
N SER A 454 12.14 -1.59 15.29
CA SER A 454 13.04 -0.93 14.34
C SER A 454 12.46 -0.90 12.92
N TYR A 455 11.89 -2.02 12.45
CA TYR A 455 11.21 -2.08 11.17
C TYR A 455 9.99 -1.14 11.11
N ASN A 456 9.16 -1.12 12.14
CA ASN A 456 7.98 -0.26 12.18
C ASN A 456 8.37 1.23 12.26
N ARG A 457 9.42 1.58 12.98
CA ARG A 457 9.99 2.93 13.01
C ARG A 457 10.57 3.36 11.66
N ALA A 458 11.28 2.47 10.97
CA ALA A 458 11.76 2.72 9.63
C ALA A 458 10.58 2.96 8.65
N ASN A 459 9.54 2.13 8.70
CA ASN A 459 8.33 2.34 7.90
C ASN A 459 7.56 3.60 8.31
N ARG A 460 7.60 3.99 9.59
CA ARG A 460 7.03 5.25 10.08
C ARG A 460 7.75 6.47 9.49
N ALA A 461 9.07 6.46 9.41
CA ALA A 461 9.82 7.53 8.76
C ALA A 461 9.39 7.71 7.29
N VAL A 462 9.22 6.62 6.56
CA VAL A 462 8.68 6.65 5.19
C VAL A 462 7.23 7.18 5.15
N ALA A 463 6.40 6.78 6.09
CA ALA A 463 5.01 7.25 6.13
C ALA A 463 4.90 8.75 6.42
N ILE A 464 5.78 9.28 7.27
CA ILE A 464 5.92 10.73 7.55
C ILE A 464 6.39 11.46 6.28
N LEU A 465 7.47 11.01 5.64
CA LEU A 465 7.96 11.57 4.37
C LEU A 465 6.85 11.64 3.32
N CYS A 466 6.02 10.60 3.26
CA CYS A 466 4.91 10.51 2.32
C CYS A 466 3.62 11.19 2.79
N ASN A 467 3.59 11.81 3.95
CA ASN A 467 2.40 12.40 4.56
C ASN A 467 1.21 11.42 4.67
N HIS A 468 1.49 10.17 5.07
CA HIS A 468 0.45 9.14 5.25
C HIS A 468 -0.13 9.23 6.65
N GLN A 469 -1.10 10.12 6.83
CA GLN A 469 -1.80 10.34 8.08
C GLN A 469 -3.07 9.49 8.19
N ARG A 470 -3.54 9.32 9.41
CA ARG A 470 -4.87 8.76 9.74
C ARG A 470 -5.41 9.41 11.00
N ALA A 471 -6.72 9.53 11.10
CA ALA A 471 -7.35 9.95 12.35
C ALA A 471 -7.14 8.89 13.44
N THR A 472 -6.98 9.34 14.68
CA THR A 472 -6.94 8.46 15.85
C THR A 472 -8.31 7.79 16.01
N SER A 473 -8.32 6.46 16.18
CA SER A 473 -9.57 5.71 16.39
C SER A 473 -10.23 6.13 17.70
N SER A 474 -11.55 6.27 17.73
CA SER A 474 -12.34 6.52 18.94
C SER A 474 -12.14 5.45 20.03
N THR A 475 -11.75 4.24 19.64
CA THR A 475 -11.45 3.14 20.57
C THR A 475 -9.98 3.05 20.98
N PHE A 476 -9.14 4.01 20.55
CA PHE A 476 -7.69 3.97 20.79
C PHE A 476 -7.36 3.95 22.28
N GLU A 477 -7.90 4.89 23.04
CA GLU A 477 -7.65 5.03 24.48
C GLU A 477 -8.04 3.78 25.25
N LYS A 478 -9.26 3.28 25.04
CA LYS A 478 -9.73 2.02 25.65
C LYS A 478 -8.83 0.83 25.31
N SER A 479 -8.37 0.76 24.07
CA SER A 479 -7.50 -0.34 23.62
C SER A 479 -6.06 -0.17 24.13
N MET A 480 -5.59 1.07 24.37
CA MET A 480 -4.29 1.33 25.00
C MET A 480 -4.35 0.98 26.48
N GLN A 481 -5.38 1.38 27.19
CA GLN A 481 -5.61 1.07 28.60
C GLN A 481 -5.65 -0.45 28.83
N ASN A 482 -6.38 -1.20 28.00
CA ASN A 482 -6.39 -2.67 28.07
C ASN A 482 -4.98 -3.27 27.84
N LEU A 483 -4.17 -2.66 27.02
CA LEU A 483 -2.79 -3.12 26.79
C LEU A 483 -1.89 -2.81 27.99
N GLN A 484 -2.02 -1.65 28.59
CA GLN A 484 -1.31 -1.26 29.82
C GLN A 484 -1.67 -2.18 30.99
N THR A 485 -2.94 -2.53 31.17
CA THR A 485 -3.39 -3.50 32.17
C THR A 485 -2.71 -4.87 31.95
N LYS A 486 -2.64 -5.35 30.71
CA LYS A 486 -1.93 -6.62 30.40
C LYS A 486 -0.44 -6.53 30.70
N ILE A 487 0.19 -5.38 30.44
CA ILE A 487 1.60 -5.15 30.76
C ILE A 487 1.80 -5.19 32.28
N GLN A 488 0.92 -4.56 33.04
CA GLN A 488 1.01 -4.53 34.50
C GLN A 488 0.89 -5.92 35.10
N VAL A 489 -0.14 -6.69 34.72
CA VAL A 489 -0.30 -8.10 35.14
C VAL A 489 0.92 -8.95 34.78
N LYS A 490 1.51 -8.69 33.58
CA LYS A 490 2.70 -9.44 33.18
C LYS A 490 3.94 -9.03 33.96
N LYS A 491 4.10 -7.77 34.40
CA LYS A 491 5.16 -7.32 35.31
C LYS A 491 5.09 -8.03 36.66
N GLU A 492 3.88 -8.15 37.18
CA GLU A 492 3.63 -8.87 38.47
C GLU A 492 4.02 -10.35 38.35
N GLN A 493 3.59 -11.03 37.27
CA GLN A 493 4.00 -12.42 37.02
C GLN A 493 5.53 -12.60 36.88
N VAL A 494 6.21 -11.62 36.26
CA VAL A 494 7.69 -11.65 36.17
C VAL A 494 8.33 -11.44 37.57
N ALA A 495 7.77 -10.57 38.38
CA ALA A 495 8.26 -10.33 39.73
C ALA A 495 8.11 -11.60 40.61
N GLU A 496 6.95 -12.26 40.53
CA GLU A 496 6.67 -13.52 41.21
C GLU A 496 7.62 -14.64 40.76
N ALA A 497 7.76 -14.84 39.45
CA ALA A 497 8.67 -15.85 38.89
C ALA A 497 10.15 -15.58 39.26
N ARG A 498 10.56 -14.30 39.44
CA ARG A 498 11.89 -13.95 39.95
C ARG A 498 12.05 -14.34 41.41
N ALA A 499 11.02 -14.18 42.25
CA ALA A 499 11.03 -14.57 43.65
C ALA A 499 11.10 -16.10 43.75
N GLU A 500 10.29 -16.83 42.97
CA GLU A 500 10.32 -18.30 42.93
C GLU A 500 11.69 -18.85 42.46
N LEU A 501 12.30 -18.21 41.45
CA LEU A 501 13.62 -18.59 40.97
C LEU A 501 14.68 -18.39 42.05
N ARG A 502 14.58 -17.32 42.87
CA ARG A 502 15.48 -17.11 44.02
C ARG A 502 15.32 -18.21 45.06
N LYS A 503 14.08 -18.60 45.39
CA LYS A 503 13.82 -19.75 46.33
C LYS A 503 14.41 -21.05 45.78
N ALA A 504 14.11 -21.39 44.51
CA ALA A 504 14.63 -22.60 43.88
C ALA A 504 16.19 -22.64 43.83
N ARG A 505 16.84 -21.48 43.68
CA ARG A 505 18.32 -21.37 43.76
C ARG A 505 18.85 -21.64 45.15
N ALA A 506 18.18 -21.14 46.19
CA ALA A 506 18.57 -21.42 47.59
C ALA A 506 18.39 -22.89 47.95
N GLU A 507 17.27 -23.50 47.56
CA GLU A 507 16.98 -24.94 47.74
C GLU A 507 18.01 -25.82 47.02
N HIS A 508 18.33 -25.51 45.77
CA HIS A 508 19.34 -26.26 45.01
C HIS A 508 20.74 -26.15 45.63
N LYS A 509 21.11 -24.96 46.18
CA LYS A 509 22.36 -24.77 46.90
C LYS A 509 22.41 -25.56 48.21
N ALA A 510 21.26 -25.79 48.88
CA ALA A 510 21.17 -26.53 50.11
C ALA A 510 21.14 -28.06 49.91
N GLN A 511 20.48 -28.56 48.86
CA GLN A 511 20.23 -30.00 48.65
C GLN A 511 21.19 -30.65 47.66
N GLY A 512 21.67 -29.91 46.62
CA GLY A 512 22.68 -30.37 45.66
C GLY A 512 22.25 -31.55 44.76
N ASP A 513 20.97 -31.93 44.77
CA ASP A 513 20.48 -33.08 44.02
C ASP A 513 20.02 -32.76 42.61
N GLY A 514 19.96 -33.77 41.73
CA GLY A 514 19.54 -33.60 40.34
C GLY A 514 18.07 -33.18 40.14
N LYS A 515 17.22 -33.44 41.16
CA LYS A 515 15.79 -33.04 41.11
C LYS A 515 15.64 -31.55 41.34
N SER A 516 16.34 -30.97 42.31
CA SER A 516 16.35 -29.53 42.57
C SER A 516 16.97 -28.73 41.40
N GLY A 517 18.00 -29.29 40.73
CA GLY A 517 18.54 -28.72 39.47
C GLY A 517 17.53 -28.67 38.33
N SER A 518 16.71 -29.72 38.16
CA SER A 518 15.63 -29.73 37.15
C SER A 518 14.54 -28.70 37.43
N VAL A 519 14.18 -28.51 38.72
CA VAL A 519 13.21 -27.48 39.13
C VAL A 519 13.75 -26.08 38.87
N LEU A 520 15.01 -25.83 39.22
CA LEU A 520 15.68 -24.55 38.96
C LEU A 520 15.67 -24.20 37.48
N GLU A 521 15.99 -25.14 36.60
CA GLU A 521 16.01 -24.92 35.17
C GLU A 521 14.59 -24.66 34.61
N LYS A 522 13.55 -25.35 35.09
CA LYS A 522 12.15 -25.08 34.73
C LYS A 522 11.73 -23.65 35.12
N LYS A 523 12.07 -23.19 36.33
CA LYS A 523 11.78 -21.84 36.82
C LYS A 523 12.53 -20.76 36.01
N ARG A 524 13.77 -21.03 35.63
CA ARG A 524 14.55 -20.15 34.74
C ARG A 524 13.90 -19.99 33.40
N ARG A 525 13.53 -21.07 32.72
CA ARG A 525 12.84 -21.06 31.43
C ARG A 525 11.48 -20.34 31.51
N LEU A 526 10.74 -20.52 32.61
CA LEU A 526 9.48 -19.81 32.83
C LEU A 526 9.73 -18.31 32.93
N LEU A 527 10.72 -17.85 33.68
CA LEU A 527 11.07 -16.45 33.82
C LEU A 527 11.49 -15.86 32.48
N GLU A 528 12.34 -16.51 31.71
CA GLU A 528 12.75 -16.07 30.36
C GLU A 528 11.53 -15.89 29.46
N LYS A 529 10.61 -16.85 29.40
CA LYS A 529 9.37 -16.78 28.63
C LYS A 529 8.48 -15.62 29.05
N LEU A 530 8.34 -15.37 30.35
CA LEU A 530 7.53 -14.24 30.86
C LEU A 530 8.17 -12.88 30.54
N GLN A 531 9.49 -12.79 30.63
CA GLN A 531 10.24 -11.58 30.26
C GLN A 531 10.13 -11.30 28.75
N GLU A 532 10.23 -12.33 27.93
CA GLU A 532 10.02 -12.18 26.47
C GLU A 532 8.59 -11.70 26.14
N GLN A 533 7.58 -12.27 26.80
CA GLN A 533 6.19 -11.83 26.64
C GLN A 533 5.98 -10.39 27.10
N LEU A 534 6.61 -9.98 28.20
CA LEU A 534 6.55 -8.59 28.69
C LEU A 534 7.22 -7.63 27.71
N ALA A 535 8.40 -7.97 27.18
CA ALA A 535 9.10 -7.20 26.17
C ALA A 535 8.23 -7.03 24.91
N TRP A 536 7.58 -8.10 24.46
CA TRP A 536 6.67 -8.06 23.34
C TRP A 536 5.47 -7.12 23.54
N LEU A 537 4.81 -7.19 24.71
CA LEU A 537 3.69 -6.31 25.05
C LEU A 537 4.13 -4.84 25.14
N SER A 538 5.32 -4.59 25.70
CA SER A 538 5.89 -3.24 25.78
C SER A 538 6.18 -2.67 24.40
N VAL A 539 6.75 -3.46 23.49
CA VAL A 539 6.95 -3.06 22.08
C VAL A 539 5.62 -2.76 21.38
N GLN A 540 4.58 -3.57 21.61
CA GLN A 540 3.26 -3.32 21.06
C GLN A 540 2.65 -2.00 21.56
N ALA A 541 2.85 -1.63 22.82
CA ALA A 541 2.38 -0.38 23.38
C ALA A 541 3.10 0.82 22.76
N THR A 542 4.44 0.75 22.68
CA THR A 542 5.27 1.78 22.05
C THR A 542 4.90 1.94 20.57
N ASP A 543 4.86 0.86 19.82
CA ASP A 543 4.49 0.87 18.38
C ASP A 543 3.11 1.47 18.15
N LYS A 544 2.15 1.13 19.00
CA LYS A 544 0.78 1.63 18.91
C LYS A 544 0.70 3.13 19.20
N GLU A 545 1.42 3.62 20.22
CA GLU A 545 1.46 5.04 20.57
C GLU A 545 2.18 5.87 19.50
N GLU A 546 3.36 5.42 19.07
CA GLU A 546 4.15 6.11 18.04
C GLU A 546 3.38 6.22 16.71
N ASN A 547 2.52 5.25 16.38
CA ASN A 547 1.81 5.19 15.10
C ASN A 547 0.31 5.52 15.19
N LYS A 548 -0.16 6.16 16.28
CA LYS A 548 -1.59 6.46 16.45
C LYS A 548 -2.18 7.31 15.31
N GLN A 549 -1.41 8.24 14.76
CA GLN A 549 -1.81 9.14 13.68
C GLN A 549 -1.13 8.83 12.33
N VAL A 550 -0.41 7.72 12.21
CA VAL A 550 0.36 7.37 11.00
C VAL A 550 -0.18 6.10 10.35
N ALA A 551 -0.39 6.14 9.03
CA ALA A 551 -0.90 5.01 8.23
C ALA A 551 0.24 4.20 7.62
N LEU A 552 0.86 3.29 8.38
CA LEU A 552 1.99 2.47 7.94
C LEU A 552 1.69 1.57 6.72
N SER A 553 0.45 1.08 6.60
CA SER A 553 0.06 0.17 5.51
C SER A 553 0.09 0.83 4.13
N THR A 554 -0.17 2.13 4.04
CA THR A 554 -0.22 2.87 2.77
C THR A 554 1.15 2.89 2.07
N SER A 555 2.23 3.17 2.82
CA SER A 555 3.60 3.16 2.30
C SER A 555 3.99 1.76 1.82
N LYS A 556 3.75 0.75 2.66
CA LYS A 556 4.06 -0.66 2.40
C LYS A 556 3.46 -1.16 1.09
N LEU A 557 2.19 -0.87 0.86
CA LEU A 557 1.46 -1.37 -0.32
C LEU A 557 1.81 -0.61 -1.61
N ASN A 558 2.15 0.67 -1.51
CA ASN A 558 2.23 1.53 -2.68
C ASN A 558 3.63 1.97 -3.08
N TYR A 559 4.56 2.10 -2.13
CA TYR A 559 5.84 2.78 -2.39
C TYR A 559 7.08 1.99 -1.98
N LEU A 560 6.98 1.07 -1.01
CA LEU A 560 8.14 0.30 -0.56
C LEU A 560 8.39 -0.90 -1.45
N ASP A 561 9.62 -1.03 -1.96
CA ASP A 561 10.05 -2.24 -2.67
C ASP A 561 10.08 -3.43 -1.70
N PRO A 562 9.28 -4.48 -1.93
CA PRO A 562 9.19 -5.61 -1.00
C PRO A 562 10.52 -6.36 -0.84
N ARG A 563 11.42 -6.29 -1.83
CA ARG A 563 12.75 -6.94 -1.77
C ARG A 563 13.59 -6.41 -0.62
N ILE A 564 13.47 -5.11 -0.26
CA ILE A 564 14.18 -4.52 0.88
C ILE A 564 13.74 -5.20 2.18
N SER A 565 12.44 -5.39 2.38
CA SER A 565 11.91 -6.06 3.56
C SER A 565 12.31 -7.54 3.63
N ILE A 566 12.32 -8.22 2.49
CA ILE A 566 12.74 -9.62 2.40
C ILE A 566 14.25 -9.75 2.70
N ALA A 567 15.07 -8.93 2.07
CA ALA A 567 16.51 -8.93 2.31
C ALA A 567 16.84 -8.67 3.79
N TRP A 568 16.20 -7.65 4.38
CA TRP A 568 16.36 -7.36 5.81
C TRP A 568 15.96 -8.55 6.69
N TYR A 569 14.85 -9.22 6.38
CA TYR A 569 14.38 -10.41 7.12
C TYR A 569 15.38 -11.58 6.98
N VAL A 570 15.88 -11.84 5.78
CA VAL A 570 16.84 -12.92 5.51
C VAL A 570 18.19 -12.66 6.19
N CYS A 571 18.70 -11.43 6.15
CA CYS A 571 19.96 -11.03 6.79
C CYS A 571 19.93 -11.19 8.33
N LEU A 572 18.75 -11.17 8.95
CA LEU A 572 18.62 -11.37 10.39
C LEU A 572 18.60 -12.85 10.83
N GLY A 573 18.68 -13.78 9.87
CA GLY A 573 18.89 -15.21 10.09
C GLY A 573 17.70 -15.94 10.73
N SER A 574 17.95 -17.20 11.15
CA SER A 574 16.98 -18.14 11.72
C SER A 574 16.45 -17.76 13.12
N GLN A 575 16.73 -16.57 13.62
CA GLN A 575 16.25 -16.09 14.93
C GLN A 575 14.75 -15.75 14.96
N PHE A 576 14.11 -15.59 13.79
CA PHE A 576 12.67 -15.40 13.76
C PHE A 576 11.96 -16.74 13.80
N PRO A 577 11.06 -16.98 14.77
CA PRO A 577 10.21 -18.16 14.74
C PRO A 577 9.34 -18.14 13.47
N PRO A 578 8.94 -19.32 12.94
CA PRO A 578 7.97 -19.38 11.87
C PRO A 578 6.77 -18.54 12.29
N VAL A 579 6.36 -17.61 11.41
CA VAL A 579 5.26 -16.67 11.69
C VAL A 579 4.02 -17.51 11.99
N ALA A 580 3.79 -17.77 13.29
CA ALA A 580 2.56 -18.37 13.73
C ALA A 580 1.43 -17.45 13.26
N SER A 581 0.49 -18.02 12.53
CA SER A 581 -0.68 -17.39 11.96
C SER A 581 -1.51 -16.69 13.04
N GLY A 582 -1.20 -15.44 13.37
CA GLY A 582 -1.95 -14.75 14.44
C GLY A 582 -1.55 -13.32 14.76
N GLY A 583 -0.44 -12.80 14.25
CA GLY A 583 -0.05 -11.41 14.49
C GLY A 583 -0.64 -10.46 13.43
N PRO A 584 -1.51 -9.49 13.79
CA PRO A 584 -2.25 -8.70 12.79
C PRO A 584 -1.42 -7.69 12.00
N GLY A 585 -0.13 -7.52 12.28
CA GLY A 585 0.70 -6.49 11.64
C GLY A 585 1.68 -6.98 10.56
N PHE A 586 2.30 -8.13 10.77
CA PHE A 586 3.43 -8.58 9.94
C PHE A 586 3.00 -9.41 8.72
N SER A 587 2.00 -10.29 8.87
CA SER A 587 1.49 -11.16 7.80
C SER A 587 0.82 -10.40 6.64
N ARG A 588 0.14 -9.28 6.90
CA ARG A 588 -0.51 -8.47 5.85
C ARG A 588 0.48 -7.75 4.92
N GLY A 589 1.70 -7.50 5.38
CA GLY A 589 2.72 -6.82 4.57
C GLY A 589 3.46 -7.75 3.61
N LEU A 590 3.60 -9.03 3.96
CA LEU A 590 4.26 -10.04 3.12
C LEU A 590 3.33 -10.63 2.05
N CYS A 591 2.02 -10.63 2.28
CA CYS A 591 1.04 -11.05 1.27
C CYS A 591 0.96 -10.14 0.03
N SER A 592 1.55 -8.94 0.09
CA SER A 592 1.70 -8.07 -1.08
C SER A 592 2.97 -8.33 -1.89
N VAL A 593 3.79 -9.30 -1.49
CA VAL A 593 4.91 -9.76 -2.32
C VAL A 593 4.33 -10.61 -3.44
N PRO A 594 4.52 -10.27 -4.71
CA PRO A 594 4.09 -11.12 -5.81
C PRO A 594 4.74 -12.50 -5.67
N ALA A 595 3.98 -13.57 -5.90
CA ALA A 595 4.47 -14.96 -5.88
C ALA A 595 5.70 -15.17 -6.81
N LEU A 596 5.88 -14.32 -7.80
CA LEU A 596 7.04 -14.19 -8.68
C LEU A 596 8.39 -14.02 -7.97
N LEU A 597 8.42 -13.45 -6.76
CA LEU A 597 9.66 -13.20 -6.02
C LEU A 597 10.13 -14.39 -5.18
N LEU A 598 9.30 -15.43 -5.05
CA LEU A 598 9.52 -16.55 -4.14
C LEU A 598 9.75 -17.88 -4.84
N SER A 599 9.77 -17.93 -6.18
CA SER A 599 10.03 -19.16 -6.92
C SER A 599 11.52 -19.44 -7.04
N PRO A 600 12.02 -20.63 -6.68
CA PRO A 600 13.41 -21.00 -6.86
C PRO A 600 13.72 -21.14 -8.36
N VAL A 601 14.79 -20.55 -8.82
CA VAL A 601 15.35 -20.80 -10.16
C VAL A 601 16.05 -22.16 -10.11
N SER A 602 15.50 -23.14 -10.82
CA SER A 602 16.18 -24.42 -11.03
C SER A 602 17.29 -24.21 -12.06
N SER A 603 18.53 -24.07 -11.58
CA SER A 603 19.71 -24.16 -12.44
C SER A 603 20.03 -25.63 -12.74
N GLY A 604 19.78 -26.05 -13.97
CA GLY A 604 20.37 -27.30 -14.49
C GLY A 604 21.87 -27.10 -14.73
N VAL A 605 22.68 -27.58 -13.83
CA VAL A 605 24.14 -27.78 -14.07
C VAL A 605 24.47 -29.22 -13.75
N SER A 606 24.98 -29.91 -14.78
CA SER A 606 25.50 -31.27 -14.71
C SER A 606 26.72 -31.35 -13.79
N ALA A 607 26.72 -32.32 -12.91
CA ALA A 607 27.82 -32.64 -11.99
C ALA A 607 29.06 -33.16 -12.72
N GLY A 608 30.22 -32.55 -12.50
CA GLY A 608 31.55 -33.11 -12.69
C GLY A 608 32.14 -33.55 -11.33
N PRO A 609 33.10 -34.46 -11.29
CA PRO A 609 33.47 -35.20 -10.10
C PRO A 609 34.28 -34.38 -9.07
N PRO A 610 34.37 -34.84 -7.80
CA PRO A 610 34.87 -34.07 -6.67
C PRO A 610 36.39 -34.01 -6.62
N CYS A 611 36.93 -32.85 -6.26
CA CYS A 611 38.31 -32.68 -5.78
C CYS A 611 38.28 -32.29 -4.31
N ASP A 612 38.98 -33.10 -3.50
CA ASP A 612 39.26 -32.86 -2.07
C ASP A 612 40.09 -31.58 -1.89
N ARG A 613 39.74 -30.80 -0.87
CA ARG A 613 40.64 -30.04 0.03
C ARG A 613 39.90 -29.17 1.07
N ASP A 614 40.20 -29.53 2.27
CA ASP A 614 40.26 -28.83 3.58
C ASP A 614 39.21 -27.76 4.01
N PRO A 615 38.69 -27.97 5.24
CA PRO A 615 37.79 -27.04 5.92
C PRO A 615 38.63 -26.17 6.88
N ASP A 616 38.85 -24.90 6.52
CA ASP A 616 39.19 -23.83 7.47
C ASP A 616 39.22 -22.49 6.72
N ALA A 617 38.28 -21.63 7.05
CA ALA A 617 38.32 -20.17 6.98
C ALA A 617 36.98 -19.55 6.58
N ALA A 618 36.08 -19.45 7.51
CA ALA A 618 34.99 -18.46 7.45
C ALA A 618 34.79 -17.83 8.83
N SER A 619 35.78 -17.07 9.29
CA SER A 619 35.61 -16.09 10.36
C SER A 619 35.30 -14.74 9.74
N CYS A 620 34.04 -14.34 9.76
CA CYS A 620 33.63 -12.97 9.54
C CYS A 620 34.04 -12.12 10.74
N VAL A 621 35.17 -11.44 10.64
CA VAL A 621 35.60 -10.42 11.58
C VAL A 621 34.81 -9.14 11.29
N ILE A 622 33.88 -8.80 12.15
CA ILE A 622 33.24 -7.49 12.21
C ILE A 622 34.12 -6.61 13.10
N SER A 623 34.97 -5.79 12.50
CA SER A 623 35.67 -4.70 13.18
C SER A 623 34.79 -3.44 13.16
N SER A 624 34.43 -3.00 14.35
CA SER A 624 33.82 -1.70 14.58
C SER A 624 34.83 -0.56 14.42
N PRO A 625 34.48 0.56 13.81
CA PRO A 625 35.14 1.83 14.12
C PRO A 625 34.21 2.80 14.85
N CYS A 626 34.82 3.50 15.80
CA CYS A 626 34.35 4.63 16.59
C CYS A 626 33.99 5.85 15.70
N PRO A 627 33.15 6.79 16.14
CA PRO A 627 32.59 7.82 15.30
C PRO A 627 33.52 9.03 15.14
N GLU A 628 33.90 9.32 13.92
CA GLU A 628 34.44 10.63 13.55
C GLU A 628 33.74 11.19 12.31
N ARG A 629 33.64 12.51 12.31
CA ARG A 629 33.04 13.49 11.39
C ARG A 629 32.79 13.05 9.94
N TRP A 630 31.60 13.41 9.49
CA TRP A 630 31.12 13.27 8.12
C TRP A 630 31.75 14.30 7.18
N ASP A 631 32.63 13.81 6.31
CA ASP A 631 32.87 14.38 4.99
C ASP A 631 32.44 13.35 3.95
N GLY A 632 31.61 13.80 3.03
CA GLY A 632 30.83 12.93 2.16
C GLY A 632 31.62 12.23 1.07
N GLN A 633 32.17 11.09 1.32
CA GLN A 633 32.50 10.05 0.34
C GLN A 633 32.88 8.78 1.10
N GLY A 634 32.04 7.76 1.06
CA GLY A 634 32.35 6.49 1.69
C GLY A 634 31.36 5.40 1.29
N GLU A 635 31.76 4.56 0.36
CA GLU A 635 31.09 3.31 0.01
C GLU A 635 31.07 2.38 1.23
N VAL A 636 29.88 1.95 1.65
CA VAL A 636 29.75 0.81 2.56
C VAL A 636 28.66 -0.13 2.04
N GLY A 637 29.11 -1.26 1.51
CA GLY A 637 28.23 -2.32 1.04
C GLY A 637 27.89 -3.29 2.15
N VAL A 638 26.64 -3.70 2.22
CA VAL A 638 26.18 -5.06 2.54
C VAL A 638 24.64 -5.12 2.50
N LEU A 639 23.92 -4.08 2.89
CA LEU A 639 22.45 -4.00 2.65
C LEU A 639 22.10 -3.44 1.26
N THR A 640 23.07 -3.01 0.52
CA THR A 640 23.02 -2.56 -0.89
C THR A 640 22.75 -3.70 -1.87
N VAL A 641 22.78 -4.96 -1.47
CA VAL A 641 22.55 -6.12 -2.35
C VAL A 641 21.20 -6.03 -3.08
N ALA A 642 20.20 -5.39 -2.49
CA ALA A 642 18.90 -5.18 -3.16
C ALA A 642 18.98 -4.13 -4.28
N TRP A 643 20.02 -3.28 -4.31
CA TRP A 643 20.16 -2.17 -5.26
C TRP A 643 21.47 -2.20 -6.07
N ASP A 644 22.46 -3.03 -5.72
CA ASP A 644 23.80 -2.97 -6.28
C ASP A 644 24.06 -3.79 -7.55
N SER A 645 23.15 -4.62 -7.99
CA SER A 645 23.37 -5.40 -9.21
C SER A 645 22.69 -4.78 -10.42
N ALA A 646 23.22 -3.68 -10.91
CA ALA A 646 22.76 -3.04 -12.15
C ALA A 646 23.61 -3.44 -13.36
N SER A 647 24.15 -4.61 -13.43
CA SER A 647 24.75 -5.13 -14.68
C SER A 647 24.40 -6.59 -14.82
N SER A 648 23.64 -6.91 -15.87
CA SER A 648 23.50 -8.18 -16.59
C SER A 648 23.73 -9.51 -15.84
N ALA A 649 23.71 -9.54 -14.53
CA ALA A 649 23.80 -10.76 -13.76
C ALA A 649 22.41 -11.22 -13.37
N GLY A 650 22.13 -12.47 -13.61
CA GLY A 650 20.93 -13.19 -13.23
C GLY A 650 20.55 -13.06 -11.77
N PRO A 651 19.53 -13.74 -11.32
CA PRO A 651 18.97 -13.63 -9.99
C PRO A 651 20.04 -13.83 -8.93
N VAL A 652 20.01 -12.97 -7.90
CA VAL A 652 20.84 -13.16 -6.71
C VAL A 652 20.53 -14.54 -6.15
N GLU A 653 21.50 -15.46 -6.18
CA GLU A 653 21.41 -16.72 -5.47
C GLU A 653 21.29 -16.42 -3.98
N LEU A 654 20.07 -16.57 -3.45
CA LEU A 654 19.85 -16.67 -2.03
C LEU A 654 20.24 -18.10 -1.63
N SER A 655 21.49 -18.36 -1.31
CA SER A 655 21.89 -19.61 -0.71
C SER A 655 21.26 -19.70 0.69
N LEU A 656 20.16 -20.41 0.78
CA LEU A 656 19.58 -20.80 2.06
C LEU A 656 20.38 -21.99 2.59
N PRO A 657 20.71 -22.05 3.88
CA PRO A 657 21.32 -23.23 4.44
C PRO A 657 20.37 -24.43 4.27
N THR A 658 20.91 -25.54 3.82
CA THR A 658 20.22 -26.81 3.59
C THR A 658 19.56 -27.30 4.89
N GLY A 659 18.27 -27.01 5.03
CA GLY A 659 17.49 -27.31 6.24
C GLY A 659 16.20 -26.50 6.36
N SER A 660 16.02 -25.47 5.52
CA SER A 660 14.94 -24.49 5.69
C SER A 660 13.77 -24.61 4.69
N GLY A 661 13.66 -25.68 3.91
CA GLY A 661 12.55 -25.90 2.97
C GLY A 661 11.14 -25.83 3.59
N ARG A 662 11.02 -26.05 4.90
CA ARG A 662 9.76 -25.90 5.65
C ARG A 662 9.32 -24.45 5.89
N TRP A 663 10.24 -23.49 5.78
CA TRP A 663 9.95 -22.07 6.09
C TRP A 663 9.19 -21.33 5.00
N LEU A 664 9.48 -21.63 3.75
CA LEU A 664 8.78 -21.05 2.61
C LEU A 664 7.33 -21.56 2.50
N GLY A 665 7.10 -22.82 2.85
CA GLY A 665 5.75 -23.41 2.90
C GLY A 665 4.87 -22.76 3.97
N ALA A 666 5.41 -22.45 5.14
CA ALA A 666 4.66 -21.80 6.23
C ALA A 666 4.30 -20.33 5.92
N LEU A 667 5.14 -19.62 5.20
CA LEU A 667 4.86 -18.27 4.73
C LEU A 667 3.75 -18.23 3.65
N LEU A 668 3.60 -19.30 2.87
CA LEU A 668 2.58 -19.41 1.82
C LEU A 668 1.27 -20.02 2.32
N SER A 669 1.31 -20.93 3.31
CA SER A 669 0.12 -21.64 3.80
C SER A 669 -0.74 -20.83 4.78
N GLY A 670 -0.23 -19.76 5.36
CA GLY A 670 -0.98 -18.92 6.32
C GLY A 670 -2.20 -18.17 5.75
N HIS A 671 -2.42 -18.20 4.43
CA HIS A 671 -3.53 -17.47 3.78
C HIS A 671 -4.39 -18.30 2.83
N LEU A 672 -4.02 -19.54 2.58
CA LEU A 672 -4.86 -20.45 1.78
C LEU A 672 -5.44 -21.49 2.74
N GLY A 673 -6.63 -21.21 3.25
CA GLY A 673 -7.41 -22.19 3.97
C GLY A 673 -7.56 -23.47 3.15
N HIS A 674 -7.07 -24.57 3.72
CA HIS A 674 -7.30 -25.96 3.31
C HIS A 674 -7.27 -26.27 1.80
N SER A 675 -6.08 -26.27 1.23
CA SER A 675 -5.76 -27.18 0.15
C SER A 675 -4.40 -27.82 0.50
N ARG A 676 -4.42 -29.08 0.84
CA ARG A 676 -3.21 -29.88 1.03
C ARG A 676 -2.43 -29.88 -0.28
N LEU A 677 -1.35 -29.14 -0.35
CA LEU A 677 -0.29 -29.39 -1.33
C LEU A 677 0.66 -30.41 -0.69
N SER A 678 0.56 -31.66 -1.10
CA SER A 678 1.56 -32.67 -0.80
C SER A 678 2.80 -32.36 -1.63
N LEU A 679 3.82 -31.80 -1.01
CA LEU A 679 5.18 -31.77 -1.55
C LEU A 679 5.85 -33.09 -1.17
N THR A 680 6.02 -33.98 -2.12
CA THR A 680 6.92 -35.11 -1.97
C THR A 680 8.36 -34.60 -2.08
N PRO A 681 9.27 -34.98 -1.21
CA PRO A 681 10.68 -34.62 -1.31
C PRO A 681 11.35 -35.46 -2.40
N ARG A 682 12.04 -34.81 -3.29
CA ARG A 682 13.18 -35.37 -4.00
C ARG A 682 14.39 -34.53 -3.73
#